data_d968f18e420655eb74de13a9b32a93b3
#
_entry.id   d968f18e420655eb74de13a9b32a93b3
#
_cell.length_a   1.000
_cell.length_b   1.000
_cell.length_c   1.000
_cell.angle_alpha   90.00
_cell.angle_beta   90.00
_cell.angle_gamma   90.00
#
_symmetry.space_group_name_H-M   'P 1'
#
loop_
_entity.id
_entity.type
_entity.pdbx_description
1 polymer ?
#
loop_
_entity_poly.entity_id
_entity_poly.type
_entity_poly.pdbx_seq_one_letter_code
_entity_poly.pdbx_strand_id
1 'polypeptide(L)'
;MTDADLTNNGDDRGPGGFTVSRRGVFGVGAAALVAAGVGAAVAGCDSNGDNGSAAERAGKDPVDPSGHIVDQQHRAQSALPFADEQDFTDTDRGFIAGLEPDVVRDATGKVVWDNDSYGFIQGACPNSVHPSLWRQSQLVVKQGLYEVVPGIYQIRGLDLSNMTIIEGRTGIIVIDPLISTETAKAGMDLYFAHRGRRPVTGMIYTHSHVDHFGGALGVISLEDAASGRIPVIAPQGFVDHAVEENVFAGTAMARRSAYMYGAALPRGAKGQVGAGLGMTTSVGTVSLIPPNRDVTHTGQEETIDGIKVVFQITPGTEAPSEMNFYFPDFRAMCMAENATHTLHNLVTLRGALVRDAHVWSQYLTETITMFSDKYDVAFASHHWPMWEADKVTEWLSLQRDTYAYLHDQTLRMLNQGYTGIEIAEMIQMPPAIESKWYNRGYYGSVSHDVKAIYQRYMGWFDGNPAHLWEHPPVESGKRHVDAMGGASGALKVARAAYSDGDYRWCVQVLNYLIFADPDNEKAKMLQASAFEQLGYGSENATWRNFFLSGAYELRNGAFGTPTKANSAGMISALSVDQVFDSAAFLINGPKAWDLHLVNDWIITDQNRTYRTELRNGVLIYYVIPADFKGPAPDATFTLSRLELIATMTGTKDIVKEIQAGAIKVSGDPAKLKQLKDVMDKPDPNFNIVTP
;
A
#
# COMPACT_ATOMS: atom_id res chain seq x y z
N MET A 1 -26.80 53.16 -1.76
CA MET A 1 -27.28 54.08 -2.81
C MET A 1 -27.55 53.14 -3.97
N THR A 2 -28.64 52.88 -4.21
CA THR A 2 -30.03 53.17 -4.44
C THR A 2 -30.61 52.11 -5.37
N ASP A 3 -31.68 51.58 -4.88
CA ASP A 3 -32.75 50.84 -5.51
C ASP A 3 -33.14 51.33 -6.92
N ALA A 4 -33.70 50.39 -7.71
CA ALA A 4 -34.96 50.63 -8.41
C ALA A 4 -35.53 49.30 -8.95
N ASP A 5 -36.69 48.98 -8.45
CA ASP A 5 -37.74 48.13 -8.97
C ASP A 5 -38.06 48.32 -10.45
N LEU A 6 -38.60 47.28 -11.10
CA LEU A 6 -39.82 47.34 -11.91
C LEU A 6 -40.32 45.92 -12.31
N THR A 7 -41.33 45.51 -11.64
CA THR A 7 -42.62 44.88 -11.98
C THR A 7 -42.84 44.23 -13.36
N ASN A 8 -43.20 42.98 -13.35
CA ASN A 8 -44.41 42.27 -13.81
C ASN A 8 -44.88 42.44 -15.27
N ASN A 9 -44.92 41.33 -16.03
CA ASN A 9 -46.17 40.79 -16.59
C ASN A 9 -45.93 39.41 -17.19
N GLY A 10 -46.86 38.51 -16.86
CA GLY A 10 -46.90 37.12 -17.22
C GLY A 10 -47.32 36.87 -18.67
N ASP A 11 -47.05 35.64 -19.10
CA ASP A 11 -48.08 34.79 -19.71
C ASP A 11 -47.61 33.35 -19.77
N ASP A 12 -48.51 32.55 -19.41
CA ASP A 12 -48.81 31.14 -19.41
C ASP A 12 -48.32 30.36 -20.63
N ARG A 13 -47.56 29.23 -20.42
CA ARG A 13 -47.73 27.90 -21.08
C ARG A 13 -46.73 26.88 -20.49
N GLY A 14 -47.15 26.11 -19.52
CA GLY A 14 -46.60 24.75 -19.34
C GLY A 14 -47.26 23.79 -20.34
N PRO A 15 -46.95 22.47 -20.27
CA PRO A 15 -45.98 21.73 -19.47
C PRO A 15 -45.12 20.72 -20.30
N GLY A 16 -44.05 20.29 -19.76
CA GLY A 16 -43.30 19.17 -20.30
C GLY A 16 -42.26 18.69 -19.28
N GLY A 17 -42.75 18.21 -18.14
CA GLY A 17 -41.93 17.60 -17.16
C GLY A 17 -41.40 16.24 -17.64
N PHE A 18 -40.13 16.10 -17.89
CA PHE A 18 -39.47 14.81 -17.95
C PHE A 18 -38.91 14.51 -16.55
N THR A 19 -39.72 13.80 -15.79
CA THR A 19 -39.28 13.05 -14.63
C THR A 19 -38.53 11.82 -15.13
N VAL A 20 -37.20 11.88 -15.14
CA VAL A 20 -36.40 10.67 -15.31
C VAL A 20 -36.36 9.97 -13.95
N SER A 21 -37.15 8.93 -13.83
CA SER A 21 -37.15 7.99 -12.72
C SER A 21 -35.76 7.33 -12.63
N ARG A 22 -35.18 7.33 -11.43
CA ARG A 22 -33.92 6.64 -11.07
C ARG A 22 -33.95 5.10 -11.23
N ARG A 23 -34.95 4.56 -11.93
CA ARG A 23 -35.10 3.12 -12.16
C ARG A 23 -35.35 2.86 -13.63
N GLY A 24 -34.30 2.46 -14.36
CA GLY A 24 -34.49 1.91 -15.69
C GLY A 24 -33.36 2.14 -16.67
N VAL A 25 -32.16 1.62 -16.39
CA VAL A 25 -31.22 1.22 -17.44
C VAL A 25 -30.56 -0.10 -17.04
N PHE A 26 -31.35 -1.15 -17.08
CA PHE A 26 -30.87 -2.51 -17.26
C PHE A 26 -31.66 -3.08 -18.44
N GLY A 27 -30.97 -3.28 -19.53
CA GLY A 27 -31.57 -3.99 -20.65
C GLY A 27 -30.94 -3.62 -21.98
N VAL A 28 -29.96 -4.37 -22.41
CA VAL A 28 -29.63 -4.76 -23.80
C VAL A 28 -28.42 -5.70 -23.64
N GLY A 29 -28.41 -6.91 -24.09
CA GLY A 29 -29.24 -7.73 -24.94
C GLY A 29 -28.52 -9.05 -25.07
N ALA A 30 -29.18 -10.11 -24.63
CA ALA A 30 -28.73 -11.47 -24.96
C ALA A 30 -29.58 -11.92 -26.14
N ALA A 31 -28.95 -12.10 -27.29
CA ALA A 31 -29.55 -12.81 -28.39
C ALA A 31 -29.43 -14.32 -28.12
N ALA A 32 -30.55 -14.96 -28.00
CA ALA A 32 -30.66 -16.40 -27.88
C ALA A 32 -30.32 -17.08 -29.22
N LEU A 33 -29.53 -18.12 -29.14
CA LEU A 33 -29.53 -19.19 -30.15
C LEU A 33 -29.83 -20.51 -29.44
N VAL A 34 -31.01 -21.01 -29.73
CA VAL A 34 -31.49 -22.34 -29.35
C VAL A 34 -30.83 -23.35 -30.26
N ALA A 35 -30.25 -24.39 -29.70
CA ALA A 35 -30.10 -25.69 -30.39
C ALA A 35 -30.37 -26.79 -29.37
N ALA A 36 -31.40 -27.59 -29.71
CA ALA A 36 -31.86 -28.73 -28.97
C ALA A 36 -30.97 -29.97 -29.20
N GLY A 37 -30.92 -30.83 -28.19
CA GLY A 37 -30.35 -32.17 -28.39
C GLY A 37 -30.32 -33.05 -27.17
N VAL A 38 -31.44 -33.73 -26.90
CA VAL A 38 -31.60 -35.11 -26.45
C VAL A 38 -30.97 -35.58 -25.13
N GLY A 39 -31.84 -36.02 -24.26
CA GLY A 39 -31.64 -36.55 -22.93
C GLY A 39 -31.06 -37.96 -22.81
N ALA A 40 -30.69 -38.27 -21.60
CA ALA A 40 -30.73 -39.60 -21.02
C ALA A 40 -31.07 -39.48 -19.54
N ALA A 41 -32.22 -40.03 -19.20
CA ALA A 41 -32.67 -40.22 -17.83
C ALA A 41 -31.86 -41.35 -17.17
N VAL A 42 -31.40 -41.17 -15.99
CA VAL A 42 -31.06 -42.24 -15.04
C VAL A 42 -31.72 -41.95 -13.71
N ALA A 43 -32.45 -42.95 -13.26
CA ALA A 43 -33.33 -42.97 -12.12
C ALA A 43 -32.65 -42.73 -10.79
N GLY A 44 -33.46 -42.26 -9.85
CA GLY A 44 -33.07 -41.85 -8.51
C GLY A 44 -32.61 -42.96 -7.57
N CYS A 45 -31.98 -42.51 -6.52
CA CYS A 45 -32.05 -43.10 -5.18
C CYS A 45 -32.05 -41.95 -4.19
N ASP A 46 -33.15 -41.78 -3.48
CA ASP A 46 -33.26 -40.99 -2.27
C ASP A 46 -32.25 -41.51 -1.23
N SER A 47 -31.39 -40.64 -0.78
CA SER A 47 -30.79 -40.74 0.53
C SER A 47 -30.65 -39.34 1.08
N ASN A 48 -31.48 -38.99 2.05
CA ASN A 48 -31.33 -37.85 2.93
C ASN A 48 -29.97 -37.90 3.63
N GLY A 49 -28.97 -37.26 3.06
CA GLY A 49 -27.68 -36.97 3.65
C GLY A 49 -27.35 -35.53 3.28
N ASP A 50 -27.05 -34.71 4.28
CA ASP A 50 -26.63 -33.32 4.18
C ASP A 50 -25.38 -33.21 3.31
N ASN A 51 -25.54 -33.21 2.00
CA ASN A 51 -24.47 -33.15 1.01
C ASN A 51 -24.11 -31.68 0.75
N GLY A 52 -23.27 -31.07 1.65
CA GLY A 52 -22.60 -29.80 1.37
C GLY A 52 -21.89 -29.86 0.00
N SER A 53 -21.92 -28.73 -0.74
CA SER A 53 -21.27 -28.65 -2.06
C SER A 53 -19.77 -28.93 -1.95
N ALA A 54 -19.10 -29.27 -3.04
CA ALA A 54 -17.64 -29.45 -3.05
C ALA A 54 -16.91 -28.23 -2.47
N ALA A 55 -17.45 -27.03 -2.67
CA ALA A 55 -16.93 -25.77 -2.11
C ALA A 55 -16.99 -25.71 -0.57
N GLU A 56 -17.96 -26.39 0.06
CA GLU A 56 -18.10 -26.43 1.53
C GLU A 56 -17.33 -27.58 2.18
N ARG A 57 -16.95 -28.58 1.38
CA ARG A 57 -16.20 -29.77 1.86
C ARG A 57 -14.68 -29.63 1.73
N ALA A 58 -14.21 -28.65 0.98
CA ALA A 58 -12.80 -28.38 0.82
C ALA A 58 -12.22 -27.96 2.19
N GLY A 59 -11.50 -28.83 2.87
CA GLY A 59 -10.91 -28.60 4.18
C GLY A 59 -10.00 -27.38 4.23
N LYS A 60 -8.71 -27.57 4.57
CA LYS A 60 -7.73 -26.46 4.61
C LYS A 60 -7.17 -26.07 3.24
N ASP A 61 -7.36 -26.91 2.22
CA ASP A 61 -6.81 -26.68 0.87
C ASP A 61 -7.71 -25.78 0.03
N PRO A 62 -7.12 -24.90 -0.80
CA PRO A 62 -7.86 -24.05 -1.74
C PRO A 62 -8.59 -24.87 -2.81
N VAL A 63 -9.81 -24.42 -3.17
CA VAL A 63 -10.58 -25.07 -4.25
C VAL A 63 -9.95 -24.80 -5.63
N ASP A 64 -10.37 -25.59 -6.62
CA ASP A 64 -10.01 -25.35 -8.02
C ASP A 64 -10.77 -24.13 -8.60
N PRO A 65 -10.19 -23.46 -9.64
CA PRO A 65 -10.93 -22.44 -10.37
C PRO A 65 -12.19 -23.05 -11.02
N SER A 66 -13.29 -22.34 -10.88
CA SER A 66 -14.57 -22.74 -11.47
C SER A 66 -14.56 -22.56 -13.00
N GLY A 67 -15.56 -23.16 -13.70
CA GLY A 67 -15.78 -22.90 -15.12
C GLY A 67 -15.95 -21.40 -15.43
N HIS A 68 -16.64 -20.65 -14.57
CA HIS A 68 -16.83 -19.20 -14.74
C HIS A 68 -15.48 -18.44 -14.75
N ILE A 69 -14.56 -18.82 -13.87
CA ILE A 69 -13.22 -18.21 -13.82
C ILE A 69 -12.39 -18.64 -15.04
N VAL A 70 -12.40 -19.92 -15.41
CA VAL A 70 -11.71 -20.41 -16.60
C VAL A 70 -12.17 -19.67 -17.86
N ASP A 71 -13.48 -19.47 -18.03
CA ASP A 71 -14.05 -18.72 -19.14
C ASP A 71 -13.65 -17.23 -19.10
N GLN A 72 -13.55 -16.63 -17.91
CA GLN A 72 -13.03 -15.27 -17.74
C GLN A 72 -11.57 -15.18 -18.20
N GLN A 73 -10.71 -16.12 -17.79
CA GLN A 73 -9.30 -16.15 -18.18
C GLN A 73 -9.15 -16.33 -19.70
N HIS A 74 -9.94 -17.18 -20.34
CA HIS A 74 -9.92 -17.35 -21.79
C HIS A 74 -10.34 -16.07 -22.53
N ARG A 75 -11.35 -15.34 -22.03
CA ARG A 75 -11.73 -14.04 -22.62
C ARG A 75 -10.60 -13.02 -22.47
N ALA A 76 -9.96 -12.92 -21.30
CA ALA A 76 -8.83 -12.03 -21.09
C ALA A 76 -7.64 -12.38 -22.00
N GLN A 77 -7.32 -13.68 -22.13
CA GLN A 77 -6.25 -14.15 -23.03
C GLN A 77 -6.51 -13.78 -24.49
N SER A 78 -7.75 -13.77 -24.92
CA SER A 78 -8.13 -13.46 -26.31
C SER A 78 -8.21 -11.96 -26.59
N ALA A 79 -8.47 -11.13 -25.57
CA ALA A 79 -8.70 -9.70 -25.71
C ALA A 79 -7.41 -8.86 -25.59
N LEU A 80 -6.39 -9.36 -24.90
CA LEU A 80 -5.18 -8.61 -24.58
C LEU A 80 -4.05 -8.86 -25.60
N PRO A 81 -3.12 -7.91 -25.78
CA PRO A 81 -2.11 -7.96 -26.83
C PRO A 81 -0.90 -8.85 -26.47
N PHE A 82 -1.13 -10.13 -26.16
CA PHE A 82 -0.06 -11.07 -25.75
C PHE A 82 1.01 -11.33 -26.82
N ALA A 83 0.78 -10.91 -28.08
CA ALA A 83 1.80 -10.94 -29.11
C ALA A 83 2.89 -9.85 -28.93
N ASP A 84 2.66 -8.87 -28.06
CA ASP A 84 3.66 -7.88 -27.68
C ASP A 84 4.56 -8.46 -26.57
N GLU A 85 5.78 -8.81 -26.96
CA GLU A 85 6.83 -9.38 -26.10
C GLU A 85 7.94 -8.38 -25.77
N GLN A 86 7.76 -7.07 -26.08
CA GLN A 86 8.82 -6.07 -25.90
C GLN A 86 9.31 -6.02 -24.45
N ASP A 87 8.42 -6.09 -23.47
CA ASP A 87 8.79 -6.06 -22.05
C ASP A 87 9.71 -7.22 -21.63
N PHE A 88 9.57 -8.41 -22.24
CA PHE A 88 10.48 -9.53 -21.96
C PHE A 88 11.90 -9.23 -22.42
N THR A 89 12.04 -8.56 -23.58
CA THR A 89 13.34 -8.09 -24.09
C THR A 89 13.92 -7.01 -23.19
N ASP A 90 13.10 -6.01 -22.81
CA ASP A 90 13.52 -4.88 -21.99
C ASP A 90 13.87 -5.29 -20.56
N THR A 91 13.16 -6.27 -20.00
CA THR A 91 13.44 -6.80 -18.66
C THR A 91 14.80 -7.51 -18.61
N ASP A 92 15.22 -8.19 -19.67
CA ASP A 92 16.52 -8.89 -19.74
C ASP A 92 17.67 -7.96 -20.15
N ARG A 93 17.36 -6.76 -20.66
CA ARG A 93 18.36 -5.82 -21.13
C ARG A 93 19.31 -5.40 -20.02
N GLY A 94 20.61 -5.49 -20.31
CA GLY A 94 21.68 -5.09 -19.40
C GLY A 94 21.95 -6.06 -18.25
N PHE A 95 21.40 -7.29 -18.27
CA PHE A 95 21.68 -8.29 -17.24
C PHE A 95 23.16 -8.61 -17.14
N ILE A 96 23.72 -8.58 -15.92
CA ILE A 96 25.12 -8.86 -15.62
C ILE A 96 25.25 -10.18 -14.84
N ALA A 97 24.51 -10.29 -13.71
CA ALA A 97 24.57 -11.45 -12.84
C ALA A 97 23.36 -11.48 -11.89
N GLY A 98 23.00 -12.68 -11.44
CA GLY A 98 22.01 -12.90 -10.38
C GLY A 98 22.63 -13.51 -9.13
N LEU A 99 21.84 -13.61 -8.06
CA LEU A 99 22.18 -14.42 -6.89
C LEU A 99 21.90 -15.90 -7.16
N GLU A 100 22.80 -16.78 -6.71
CA GLU A 100 22.62 -18.23 -6.71
C GLU A 100 23.12 -18.83 -5.37
N PRO A 101 22.23 -19.36 -4.51
CA PRO A 101 20.77 -19.34 -4.62
C PRO A 101 20.21 -17.92 -4.46
N ASP A 102 19.01 -17.65 -5.01
CA ASP A 102 18.31 -16.36 -4.84
C ASP A 102 17.55 -16.32 -3.52
N VAL A 103 18.32 -16.47 -2.44
CA VAL A 103 17.85 -16.52 -1.05
C VAL A 103 18.77 -15.67 -0.18
N VAL A 104 18.21 -14.67 0.49
CA VAL A 104 18.95 -13.85 1.46
C VAL A 104 18.59 -14.28 2.88
N ARG A 105 19.62 -14.37 3.75
CA ARG A 105 19.46 -14.77 5.15
C ARG A 105 20.05 -13.72 6.08
N ASP A 106 19.47 -13.60 7.28
CA ASP A 106 20.05 -12.81 8.36
C ASP A 106 21.26 -13.50 9.02
N ALA A 107 21.90 -12.83 9.97
CA ALA A 107 23.07 -13.34 10.68
C ALA A 107 22.79 -14.60 11.51
N THR A 108 21.53 -14.95 11.77
CA THR A 108 21.12 -16.17 12.48
C THR A 108 20.85 -17.34 11.52
N GLY A 109 20.87 -17.07 10.19
CA GLY A 109 20.54 -18.04 9.14
C GLY A 109 19.06 -18.09 8.79
N LYS A 110 18.21 -17.25 9.40
CA LYS A 110 16.79 -17.14 9.05
C LYS A 110 16.66 -16.53 7.65
N VAL A 111 15.78 -17.09 6.83
CA VAL A 111 15.45 -16.56 5.52
C VAL A 111 14.71 -15.23 5.67
N VAL A 112 15.19 -14.18 5.01
CA VAL A 112 14.57 -12.86 4.95
C VAL A 112 14.03 -12.53 3.56
N TRP A 113 14.58 -13.15 2.52
CA TRP A 113 14.12 -13.09 1.14
C TRP A 113 14.32 -14.46 0.46
N ASP A 114 13.34 -14.91 -0.32
CA ASP A 114 13.36 -16.20 -1.02
C ASP A 114 12.63 -16.06 -2.35
N ASN A 115 13.37 -15.74 -3.40
CA ASN A 115 12.84 -15.66 -4.75
C ASN A 115 12.87 -17.02 -5.45
N ASP A 116 13.72 -17.97 -5.02
CA ASP A 116 13.75 -19.35 -5.54
C ASP A 116 12.39 -20.05 -5.38
N SER A 117 11.63 -19.68 -4.33
CA SER A 117 10.27 -20.19 -4.10
C SER A 117 9.27 -19.82 -5.21
N TYR A 118 9.58 -18.86 -6.07
CA TYR A 118 8.80 -18.45 -7.24
C TYR A 118 9.22 -19.14 -8.54
N GLY A 119 10.13 -20.09 -8.51
CA GLY A 119 10.59 -20.85 -9.68
C GLY A 119 9.49 -21.55 -10.49
N PHE A 120 8.25 -21.63 -9.94
CA PHE A 120 7.08 -22.14 -10.66
C PHE A 120 6.51 -21.11 -11.66
N ILE A 121 6.89 -19.82 -11.59
CA ILE A 121 6.38 -18.75 -12.49
C ILE A 121 7.11 -18.83 -13.83
N GLN A 122 6.74 -19.83 -14.63
CA GLN A 122 7.28 -20.05 -15.96
C GLN A 122 6.27 -20.83 -16.83
N GLY A 123 6.40 -20.71 -18.12
CA GLY A 123 5.54 -21.41 -19.07
C GLY A 123 4.10 -20.89 -19.13
N ALA A 124 3.15 -21.76 -19.41
CA ALA A 124 1.75 -21.40 -19.63
C ALA A 124 1.08 -20.91 -18.36
N CYS A 125 0.17 -19.94 -18.51
CA CYS A 125 -0.63 -19.40 -17.40
C CYS A 125 -1.56 -20.48 -16.80
N PRO A 126 -1.54 -20.72 -15.49
CA PRO A 126 -2.51 -21.58 -14.83
C PRO A 126 -3.92 -20.95 -14.82
N ASN A 127 -4.97 -21.78 -14.90
CA ASN A 127 -6.35 -21.29 -14.84
C ASN A 127 -6.72 -20.56 -13.53
N SER A 128 -5.94 -20.71 -12.47
CA SER A 128 -6.11 -20.04 -11.18
C SER A 128 -5.39 -18.68 -11.09
N VAL A 129 -4.86 -18.15 -12.20
CA VAL A 129 -4.21 -16.84 -12.26
C VAL A 129 -4.75 -16.07 -13.48
N HIS A 130 -4.98 -14.77 -13.32
CA HIS A 130 -5.35 -13.91 -14.44
C HIS A 130 -4.16 -13.84 -15.44
N PRO A 131 -4.36 -14.07 -16.76
CA PRO A 131 -3.24 -14.21 -17.70
C PRO A 131 -2.36 -12.95 -17.81
N SER A 132 -2.95 -11.77 -17.70
CA SER A 132 -2.20 -10.50 -17.67
C SER A 132 -1.31 -10.41 -16.41
N LEU A 133 -1.82 -10.81 -15.23
CA LEU A 133 -1.04 -10.87 -13.99
C LEU A 133 0.08 -11.92 -14.08
N TRP A 134 -0.18 -13.06 -14.70
CA TRP A 134 0.85 -14.09 -14.90
C TRP A 134 2.01 -13.57 -15.75
N ARG A 135 1.69 -12.87 -16.86
CA ARG A 135 2.70 -12.18 -17.68
C ARG A 135 3.52 -11.21 -16.83
N GLN A 136 2.87 -10.34 -16.05
CA GLN A 136 3.58 -9.41 -15.17
C GLN A 136 4.46 -10.13 -14.17
N SER A 137 3.96 -11.20 -13.56
CA SER A 137 4.73 -12.00 -12.60
C SER A 137 5.99 -12.62 -13.21
N GLN A 138 5.92 -13.09 -14.48
CA GLN A 138 7.08 -13.60 -15.23
C GLN A 138 8.14 -12.54 -15.50
N LEU A 139 7.75 -11.26 -15.54
CA LEU A 139 8.67 -10.14 -15.73
C LEU A 139 9.32 -9.71 -14.41
N VAL A 140 8.53 -9.57 -13.34
CA VAL A 140 9.02 -9.04 -12.05
C VAL A 140 9.73 -10.09 -11.18
N VAL A 141 9.62 -11.38 -11.51
CA VAL A 141 10.36 -12.45 -10.79
C VAL A 141 11.84 -12.48 -11.16
N LYS A 142 12.23 -11.83 -12.26
CA LYS A 142 13.62 -11.75 -12.70
C LYS A 142 14.43 -10.92 -11.73
N GLN A 143 15.57 -11.46 -11.30
CA GLN A 143 16.41 -10.83 -10.28
C GLN A 143 17.86 -10.65 -10.75
N GLY A 144 18.57 -9.71 -10.14
CA GLY A 144 20.02 -9.54 -10.34
C GLY A 144 20.48 -8.11 -10.47
N LEU A 145 21.74 -7.99 -10.92
CA LEU A 145 22.40 -6.74 -11.28
C LEU A 145 22.24 -6.49 -12.77
N TYR A 146 21.77 -5.31 -13.13
CA TYR A 146 21.52 -4.89 -14.51
C TYR A 146 22.19 -3.53 -14.78
N GLU A 147 22.78 -3.37 -15.95
CA GLU A 147 23.22 -2.06 -16.45
C GLU A 147 22.05 -1.36 -17.15
N VAL A 148 21.65 -0.19 -16.65
CA VAL A 148 20.65 0.68 -17.27
C VAL A 148 21.25 1.40 -18.47
N VAL A 149 22.33 2.11 -18.22
CA VAL A 149 23.30 2.70 -19.17
C VAL A 149 24.68 2.64 -18.54
N PRO A 150 25.78 2.77 -19.28
CA PRO A 150 27.11 2.78 -18.69
C PRO A 150 27.23 3.78 -17.55
N GLY A 151 27.49 3.30 -16.34
CA GLY A 151 27.60 4.08 -15.11
C GLY A 151 26.34 4.13 -14.25
N ILE A 152 25.21 3.63 -14.69
CA ILE A 152 23.98 3.45 -13.91
C ILE A 152 23.58 1.97 -13.88
N TYR A 153 23.44 1.42 -12.70
CA TYR A 153 23.11 0.02 -12.45
C TYR A 153 21.90 -0.11 -11.54
N GLN A 154 21.11 -1.18 -11.72
CA GLN A 154 20.00 -1.53 -10.82
C GLN A 154 20.16 -2.93 -10.27
N ILE A 155 19.88 -3.07 -8.99
CA ILE A 155 19.55 -4.33 -8.33
C ILE A 155 18.04 -4.48 -8.39
N ARG A 156 17.57 -5.49 -9.11
CA ARG A 156 16.14 -5.81 -9.29
C ARG A 156 15.82 -7.17 -8.73
N GLY A 157 14.60 -7.36 -8.19
CA GLY A 157 14.08 -8.66 -7.77
C GLY A 157 14.70 -9.22 -6.48
N LEU A 158 15.50 -8.44 -5.73
CA LEU A 158 16.03 -8.80 -4.42
C LEU A 158 15.16 -8.31 -3.25
N ASP A 159 14.13 -7.57 -3.55
CA ASP A 159 13.07 -7.09 -2.65
C ASP A 159 11.86 -6.64 -3.50
N LEU A 160 10.90 -5.95 -2.88
CA LEU A 160 9.75 -5.38 -3.56
C LEU A 160 10.16 -4.28 -4.56
N SER A 161 11.07 -3.39 -4.14
CA SER A 161 11.60 -2.26 -4.90
C SER A 161 12.95 -2.57 -5.57
N ASN A 162 13.45 -1.64 -6.36
CA ASN A 162 14.77 -1.66 -6.96
C ASN A 162 15.73 -0.74 -6.19
N MET A 163 17.00 -1.15 -6.06
CA MET A 163 18.08 -0.28 -5.64
C MET A 163 18.90 0.15 -6.85
N THR A 164 19.08 1.46 -7.05
CA THR A 164 19.89 1.99 -8.15
C THR A 164 21.25 2.46 -7.66
N ILE A 165 22.31 2.17 -8.41
CA ILE A 165 23.70 2.50 -8.09
C ILE A 165 24.29 3.31 -9.24
N ILE A 166 24.84 4.49 -8.95
CA ILE A 166 25.48 5.37 -9.93
C ILE A 166 26.97 5.47 -9.63
N GLU A 167 27.79 5.22 -10.63
CA GLU A 167 29.25 5.35 -10.52
C GLU A 167 29.66 6.83 -10.62
N GLY A 168 30.15 7.38 -9.50
CA GLY A 168 30.78 8.71 -9.43
C GLY A 168 32.26 8.67 -9.75
N ARG A 169 32.95 9.81 -9.53
CA ARG A 169 34.38 9.93 -9.80
C ARG A 169 35.23 9.06 -8.89
N THR A 170 34.91 9.00 -7.61
CA THR A 170 35.72 8.32 -6.58
C THR A 170 34.97 7.16 -5.92
N GLY A 171 33.65 7.15 -5.97
CA GLY A 171 32.79 6.18 -5.32
C GLY A 171 31.50 5.92 -6.07
N ILE A 172 30.44 5.65 -5.32
CA ILE A 172 29.10 5.36 -5.84
C ILE A 172 28.04 6.14 -5.06
N ILE A 173 26.95 6.46 -5.74
CA ILE A 173 25.72 7.00 -5.17
C ILE A 173 24.69 5.90 -5.18
N VAL A 174 24.00 5.66 -4.07
CA VAL A 174 22.95 4.66 -3.96
C VAL A 174 21.60 5.35 -3.84
N ILE A 175 20.62 4.91 -4.66
CA ILE A 175 19.24 5.39 -4.64
C ILE A 175 18.37 4.23 -4.15
N ASP A 176 17.51 4.48 -3.17
CA ASP A 176 16.51 3.57 -2.62
C ASP A 176 17.07 2.19 -2.19
N PRO A 177 17.64 2.09 -0.99
CA PRO A 177 18.34 0.88 -0.53
C PRO A 177 17.40 -0.27 -0.08
N LEU A 178 16.29 -0.53 -0.76
CA LEU A 178 15.36 -1.64 -0.50
C LEU A 178 14.67 -1.56 0.89
N ILE A 179 13.94 -2.64 1.29
CA ILE A 179 13.23 -2.72 2.58
C ILE A 179 14.16 -3.08 3.73
N SER A 180 15.05 -4.05 3.52
CA SER A 180 15.83 -4.61 4.64
C SER A 180 17.34 -4.44 4.46
N THR A 181 18.01 -4.30 5.61
CA THR A 181 19.48 -4.23 5.68
C THR A 181 20.14 -5.42 4.97
N GLU A 182 19.56 -6.60 5.11
CA GLU A 182 20.09 -7.83 4.57
C GLU A 182 19.97 -7.89 3.04
N THR A 183 18.82 -7.48 2.48
CA THR A 183 18.62 -7.46 1.03
C THR A 183 19.43 -6.36 0.37
N ALA A 184 19.49 -5.17 0.98
CA ALA A 184 20.34 -4.08 0.51
C ALA A 184 21.82 -4.47 0.50
N LYS A 185 22.29 -5.12 1.60
CA LYS A 185 23.67 -5.62 1.67
C LYS A 185 23.95 -6.69 0.61
N ALA A 186 23.03 -7.62 0.36
CA ALA A 186 23.19 -8.65 -0.66
C ALA A 186 23.28 -8.02 -2.06
N GLY A 187 22.45 -7.00 -2.36
CA GLY A 187 22.51 -6.25 -3.59
C GLY A 187 23.83 -5.49 -3.77
N MET A 188 24.33 -4.85 -2.70
CA MET A 188 25.64 -4.19 -2.71
C MET A 188 26.77 -5.18 -2.92
N ASP A 189 26.74 -6.34 -2.26
CA ASP A 189 27.77 -7.38 -2.42
C ASP A 189 27.77 -7.92 -3.86
N LEU A 190 26.58 -8.12 -4.47
CA LEU A 190 26.45 -8.52 -5.88
C LEU A 190 27.06 -7.46 -6.81
N TYR A 191 26.77 -6.19 -6.60
CA TYR A 191 27.38 -5.10 -7.35
C TYR A 191 28.90 -5.09 -7.20
N PHE A 192 29.43 -5.18 -5.98
CA PHE A 192 30.87 -5.17 -5.72
C PHE A 192 31.60 -6.36 -6.33
N ALA A 193 30.96 -7.52 -6.39
CA ALA A 193 31.55 -8.73 -7.01
C ALA A 193 31.78 -8.55 -8.53
N HIS A 194 30.96 -7.76 -9.20
CA HIS A 194 31.01 -7.63 -10.67
C HIS A 194 31.55 -6.28 -11.15
N ARG A 195 31.47 -5.23 -10.32
CA ARG A 195 31.94 -3.87 -10.67
C ARG A 195 33.15 -3.41 -9.86
N GLY A 196 33.54 -4.18 -8.85
CA GLY A 196 34.61 -3.81 -7.92
C GLY A 196 34.13 -2.93 -6.77
N ARG A 197 34.83 -2.99 -5.64
CA ARG A 197 34.45 -2.27 -4.42
C ARG A 197 34.86 -0.80 -4.53
N ARG A 198 33.86 0.08 -4.32
CA ARG A 198 34.03 1.53 -4.28
C ARG A 198 33.34 2.07 -3.00
N PRO A 199 33.83 3.18 -2.40
CA PRO A 199 33.15 3.79 -1.28
C PRO A 199 31.78 4.37 -1.70
N VAL A 200 30.81 4.34 -0.79
CA VAL A 200 29.55 5.09 -0.98
C VAL A 200 29.83 6.57 -0.69
N THR A 201 29.54 7.42 -1.66
CA THR A 201 29.78 8.87 -1.61
C THR A 201 28.49 9.69 -1.55
N GLY A 202 27.33 9.06 -1.68
CA GLY A 202 26.02 9.67 -1.51
C GLY A 202 24.90 8.62 -1.44
N MET A 203 23.80 8.99 -0.82
CA MET A 203 22.56 8.20 -0.79
C MET A 203 21.38 9.14 -1.04
N ILE A 204 20.41 8.67 -1.84
CA ILE A 204 19.22 9.43 -2.19
C ILE A 204 18.00 8.55 -1.91
N TYR A 205 17.02 9.08 -1.21
CA TYR A 205 15.69 8.47 -1.09
C TYR A 205 14.72 9.20 -2.02
N THR A 206 14.01 8.47 -2.86
CA THR A 206 13.03 9.05 -3.78
C THR A 206 11.82 9.57 -3.03
N HIS A 207 11.36 8.83 -2.01
CA HIS A 207 10.17 9.16 -1.21
C HIS A 207 10.14 8.41 0.14
N SER A 208 9.09 8.66 0.93
CA SER A 208 9.02 8.30 2.34
C SER A 208 8.49 6.89 2.64
N HIS A 209 8.33 5.99 1.66
CA HIS A 209 7.93 4.61 1.91
C HIS A 209 9.10 3.70 2.29
N VAL A 210 8.81 2.71 3.12
CA VAL A 210 9.83 1.87 3.77
C VAL A 210 10.67 1.04 2.80
N ASP A 211 10.13 0.69 1.65
CA ASP A 211 10.83 -0.09 0.62
C ASP A 211 11.88 0.73 -0.17
N HIS A 212 11.97 2.03 0.10
CA HIS A 212 12.96 2.93 -0.51
C HIS A 212 14.04 3.40 0.46
N PHE A 213 13.91 3.12 1.78
CA PHE A 213 14.90 3.52 2.76
C PHE A 213 15.27 2.45 3.80
N GLY A 214 14.41 1.43 3.94
CA GLY A 214 14.50 0.48 5.06
C GLY A 214 15.81 -0.30 5.15
N GLY A 215 16.50 -0.51 4.04
CA GLY A 215 17.78 -1.19 3.97
C GLY A 215 19.03 -0.29 4.13
N ALA A 216 18.89 0.99 4.48
CA ALA A 216 19.97 1.98 4.51
C ALA A 216 21.22 1.54 5.27
N LEU A 217 21.08 0.80 6.40
CA LEU A 217 22.21 0.25 7.14
C LEU A 217 22.95 -0.89 6.43
N GLY A 218 22.37 -1.43 5.36
CA GLY A 218 23.06 -2.37 4.46
C GLY A 218 24.01 -1.69 3.49
N VAL A 219 23.91 -0.35 3.35
CA VAL A 219 24.65 0.48 2.41
C VAL A 219 25.71 1.33 3.12
N ILE A 220 25.32 2.07 4.16
CA ILE A 220 26.25 2.90 4.96
C ILE A 220 26.03 2.67 6.46
N SER A 221 27.05 2.99 7.26
CA SER A 221 26.97 2.92 8.72
C SER A 221 26.29 4.17 9.32
N LEU A 222 25.75 4.05 10.54
CA LEU A 222 25.28 5.20 11.31
C LEU A 222 26.39 6.23 11.57
N GLU A 223 27.63 5.77 11.77
CA GLU A 223 28.79 6.65 12.00
C GLU A 223 29.10 7.48 10.74
N ASP A 224 29.08 6.86 9.56
CA ASP A 224 29.30 7.56 8.30
C ASP A 224 28.20 8.60 8.04
N ALA A 225 26.96 8.25 8.27
CA ALA A 225 25.84 9.18 8.15
C ALA A 225 25.94 10.35 9.13
N ALA A 226 26.20 10.07 10.42
CA ALA A 226 26.34 11.07 11.48
C ALA A 226 27.55 11.99 11.28
N SER A 227 28.61 11.51 10.61
CA SER A 227 29.78 12.32 10.28
C SER A 227 29.52 13.47 9.31
N GLY A 228 28.39 13.46 8.60
CA GLY A 228 28.04 14.41 7.54
C GLY A 228 28.90 14.30 6.27
N ARG A 229 29.81 13.32 6.19
CA ARG A 229 30.68 13.11 5.01
C ARG A 229 29.89 12.58 3.82
N ILE A 230 28.89 11.75 4.09
CA ILE A 230 28.02 11.17 3.06
C ILE A 230 26.70 11.97 3.06
N PRO A 231 26.40 12.70 1.99
CA PRO A 231 25.09 13.32 1.84
C PRO A 231 24.00 12.23 1.72
N VAL A 232 23.01 12.31 2.59
CA VAL A 232 21.77 11.55 2.51
C VAL A 232 20.68 12.54 2.15
N ILE A 233 20.20 12.44 0.93
CA ILE A 233 19.31 13.43 0.30
C ILE A 233 17.90 12.84 0.21
N ALA A 234 16.90 13.63 0.57
CA ALA A 234 15.49 13.27 0.45
C ALA A 234 14.61 14.50 0.17
N PRO A 235 13.39 14.32 -0.32
CA PRO A 235 12.43 15.41 -0.41
C PRO A 235 12.05 15.92 0.99
N GLN A 236 11.80 17.22 1.10
CA GLN A 236 11.38 17.86 2.35
C GLN A 236 10.18 17.17 2.99
N GLY A 237 10.17 17.00 4.32
CA GLY A 237 9.13 16.31 5.07
C GLY A 237 9.26 14.78 5.10
N PHE A 238 10.31 14.23 4.50
CA PHE A 238 10.53 12.79 4.41
C PHE A 238 10.41 12.05 5.75
N VAL A 239 11.11 12.50 6.80
CA VAL A 239 11.11 11.81 8.09
C VAL A 239 9.75 11.86 8.75
N ASP A 240 9.05 12.99 8.68
CA ASP A 240 7.74 13.15 9.30
C ASP A 240 6.74 12.17 8.68
N HIS A 241 6.67 12.11 7.35
CA HIS A 241 5.76 11.20 6.65
C HIS A 241 6.15 9.73 6.80
N ALA A 242 7.44 9.40 6.79
CA ALA A 242 7.90 8.03 7.05
C ALA A 242 7.49 7.55 8.45
N VAL A 243 7.55 8.43 9.46
CA VAL A 243 7.16 8.12 10.83
C VAL A 243 5.63 8.04 10.97
N GLU A 244 4.89 9.02 10.46
CA GLU A 244 3.41 9.02 10.51
C GLU A 244 2.83 7.71 9.98
N GLU A 245 3.29 7.27 8.84
CA GLU A 245 2.78 6.06 8.21
C GLU A 245 3.13 4.79 8.97
N ASN A 246 4.38 4.65 9.41
CA ASN A 246 4.87 3.41 10.00
C ASN A 246 4.68 3.31 11.51
N VAL A 247 4.41 4.42 12.21
CA VAL A 247 4.29 4.45 13.67
C VAL A 247 2.86 4.73 14.12
N PHE A 248 2.19 5.79 13.64
CA PHE A 248 0.91 6.23 14.18
C PHE A 248 -0.21 5.21 13.94
N ALA A 249 -0.43 4.80 12.70
CA ALA A 249 -1.36 3.73 12.34
C ALA A 249 -0.63 2.40 12.07
N GLY A 250 0.64 2.30 12.40
CA GLY A 250 1.57 1.25 11.97
C GLY A 250 1.09 -0.17 12.28
N THR A 251 0.45 -0.42 13.43
CA THR A 251 -0.09 -1.74 13.76
C THR A 251 -1.20 -2.16 12.80
N ALA A 252 -2.17 -1.27 12.54
CA ALA A 252 -3.27 -1.56 11.62
C ALA A 252 -2.77 -1.69 10.17
N MET A 253 -1.86 -0.81 9.76
CA MET A 253 -1.26 -0.86 8.42
C MET A 253 -0.41 -2.12 8.21
N ALA A 254 0.40 -2.53 9.18
CA ALA A 254 1.20 -3.75 9.10
C ALA A 254 0.32 -5.01 9.02
N ARG A 255 -0.78 -5.08 9.78
CA ARG A 255 -1.74 -6.19 9.70
C ARG A 255 -2.40 -6.28 8.32
N ARG A 256 -2.82 -5.16 7.75
CA ARG A 256 -3.42 -5.09 6.41
C ARG A 256 -2.39 -5.30 5.30
N SER A 257 -1.13 -4.88 5.51
CA SER A 257 0.00 -5.14 4.62
C SER A 257 0.26 -6.64 4.48
N ALA A 258 0.14 -7.42 5.56
CA ALA A 258 0.26 -8.87 5.50
C ALA A 258 -0.77 -9.53 4.56
N TYR A 259 -1.97 -8.96 4.46
CA TYR A 259 -2.97 -9.34 3.45
C TYR A 259 -2.56 -8.87 2.05
N MET A 260 -2.19 -7.61 1.90
CA MET A 260 -1.90 -6.96 0.62
C MET A 260 -0.75 -7.65 -0.13
N TYR A 261 0.29 -8.03 0.58
CA TYR A 261 1.46 -8.70 0.00
C TYR A 261 1.42 -10.23 0.11
N GLY A 262 0.33 -10.78 0.65
CA GLY A 262 0.13 -12.23 0.73
C GLY A 262 1.16 -12.95 1.60
N ALA A 263 1.55 -12.33 2.74
CA ALA A 263 2.65 -12.81 3.58
C ALA A 263 2.45 -14.23 4.13
N ALA A 264 1.19 -14.64 4.38
CA ALA A 264 0.84 -15.99 4.87
C ALA A 264 0.51 -16.97 3.74
N LEU A 265 0.41 -16.50 2.49
CA LEU A 265 0.01 -17.36 1.39
C LEU A 265 1.17 -18.26 0.94
N PRO A 266 0.90 -19.53 0.66
CA PRO A 266 1.86 -20.39 -0.02
C PRO A 266 2.24 -19.79 -1.39
N ARG A 267 3.50 -19.91 -1.77
CA ARG A 267 3.95 -19.57 -3.14
C ARG A 267 3.44 -20.64 -4.09
N GLY A 268 2.68 -20.25 -5.11
CA GLY A 268 2.07 -21.19 -6.05
C GLY A 268 0.88 -20.63 -6.80
N ALA A 269 0.42 -21.34 -7.82
CA ALA A 269 -0.64 -20.93 -8.72
C ALA A 269 -1.99 -20.63 -8.02
N LYS A 270 -2.32 -21.33 -6.93
CA LYS A 270 -3.50 -21.08 -6.10
C LYS A 270 -3.21 -20.15 -4.91
N GLY A 271 -1.98 -19.68 -4.77
CA GLY A 271 -1.53 -18.80 -3.70
C GLY A 271 -0.99 -17.48 -4.23
N GLN A 272 0.12 -17.03 -3.65
CA GLN A 272 0.77 -15.78 -3.98
C GLN A 272 1.67 -15.95 -5.22
N VAL A 273 1.48 -15.08 -6.22
CA VAL A 273 2.23 -15.06 -7.48
C VAL A 273 2.97 -13.74 -7.70
N GLY A 274 2.88 -12.81 -6.78
CA GLY A 274 3.49 -11.50 -6.84
C GLY A 274 2.64 -10.44 -6.17
N ALA A 275 3.11 -9.20 -6.18
CA ALA A 275 2.43 -8.02 -5.67
C ALA A 275 2.13 -6.97 -6.76
N GLY A 276 2.44 -7.28 -8.02
CA GLY A 276 2.20 -6.41 -9.17
C GLY A 276 3.35 -5.48 -9.53
N LEU A 277 3.99 -4.86 -8.54
CA LEU A 277 5.18 -4.02 -8.73
C LEU A 277 6.50 -4.67 -8.23
N GLY A 278 6.40 -5.87 -7.74
CA GLY A 278 7.48 -6.75 -7.27
C GLY A 278 6.88 -8.05 -6.79
N MET A 279 7.68 -8.93 -6.17
CA MET A 279 7.17 -10.24 -5.76
C MET A 279 6.47 -10.19 -4.40
N THR A 280 7.13 -9.65 -3.38
CA THR A 280 6.63 -9.50 -1.99
C THR A 280 7.57 -8.58 -1.22
N THR A 281 7.32 -8.35 0.05
CA THR A 281 8.21 -7.61 0.96
C THR A 281 9.19 -8.56 1.63
N SER A 282 10.47 -8.18 1.76
CA SER A 282 11.41 -8.89 2.62
C SER A 282 11.01 -8.79 4.10
N VAL A 283 11.45 -9.76 4.91
CA VAL A 283 11.16 -9.83 6.35
C VAL A 283 12.41 -9.65 7.22
N GLY A 284 13.39 -8.93 6.69
CA GLY A 284 14.65 -8.61 7.37
C GLY A 284 14.56 -7.42 8.31
N THR A 285 15.71 -6.85 8.63
CA THR A 285 15.85 -5.71 9.54
C THR A 285 15.58 -4.41 8.81
N VAL A 286 14.52 -3.71 9.18
CA VAL A 286 14.22 -2.35 8.68
C VAL A 286 15.05 -1.34 9.46
N SER A 287 15.68 -0.41 8.78
CA SER A 287 16.46 0.69 9.34
C SER A 287 15.99 2.04 8.79
N LEU A 288 16.37 3.11 9.44
CA LEU A 288 16.20 4.47 8.92
C LEU A 288 17.46 5.28 9.25
N ILE A 289 18.09 5.82 8.24
CA ILE A 289 19.11 6.87 8.37
C ILE A 289 18.43 8.18 7.97
N PRO A 290 18.20 9.12 8.90
CA PRO A 290 17.57 10.40 8.57
C PRO A 290 18.38 11.16 7.52
N PRO A 291 17.73 11.79 6.52
CA PRO A 291 18.43 12.64 5.57
C PRO A 291 19.11 13.81 6.27
N ASN A 292 20.24 14.24 5.72
CA ASN A 292 20.96 15.41 6.18
C ASN A 292 20.96 16.56 5.15
N ARG A 293 20.27 16.36 4.03
CA ARG A 293 20.00 17.37 2.99
C ARG A 293 18.60 17.21 2.42
N ASP A 294 17.83 18.29 2.46
CA ASP A 294 16.47 18.33 1.92
C ASP A 294 16.47 18.91 0.50
N VAL A 295 15.67 18.29 -0.38
CA VAL A 295 15.25 18.89 -1.64
C VAL A 295 13.94 19.61 -1.40
N THR A 296 13.92 20.93 -1.62
CA THR A 296 12.80 21.81 -1.22
C THR A 296 12.01 22.38 -2.38
N HIS A 297 12.55 22.33 -3.61
CA HIS A 297 11.89 22.90 -4.79
C HIS A 297 12.32 22.24 -6.11
N THR A 298 11.45 22.26 -7.08
CA THR A 298 11.75 21.84 -8.45
C THR A 298 12.85 22.73 -9.05
N GLY A 299 13.82 22.10 -9.72
CA GLY A 299 14.97 22.76 -10.31
C GLY A 299 16.16 22.90 -9.35
N GLN A 300 16.06 22.44 -8.09
CA GLN A 300 17.23 22.35 -7.20
C GLN A 300 18.28 21.42 -7.83
N GLU A 301 19.54 21.83 -7.77
CA GLU A 301 20.67 21.08 -8.31
C GLU A 301 21.66 20.71 -7.20
N GLU A 302 22.17 19.49 -7.27
CA GLU A 302 23.27 19.02 -6.42
C GLU A 302 24.37 18.41 -7.28
N THR A 303 25.57 18.40 -6.75
CA THR A 303 26.70 17.68 -7.34
C THR A 303 27.26 16.72 -6.30
N ILE A 304 27.14 15.42 -6.53
CA ILE A 304 27.54 14.36 -5.62
C ILE A 304 28.65 13.56 -6.30
N ASP A 305 29.82 13.52 -5.72
CA ASP A 305 31.00 12.83 -6.29
C ASP A 305 31.25 13.14 -7.78
N GLY A 306 30.99 14.40 -8.16
CA GLY A 306 31.16 14.88 -9.53
C GLY A 306 29.99 14.58 -10.49
N ILE A 307 28.95 13.95 -10.02
CA ILE A 307 27.71 13.70 -10.78
C ILE A 307 26.71 14.81 -10.47
N LYS A 308 26.23 15.49 -11.52
CA LYS A 308 25.18 16.50 -11.41
C LYS A 308 23.80 15.83 -11.37
N VAL A 309 22.94 16.30 -10.47
CA VAL A 309 21.54 15.87 -10.32
C VAL A 309 20.65 17.10 -10.31
N VAL A 310 19.54 17.06 -11.06
CA VAL A 310 18.50 18.09 -11.10
C VAL A 310 17.20 17.50 -10.58
N PHE A 311 16.64 18.05 -9.50
CA PHE A 311 15.48 17.50 -8.83
C PHE A 311 14.17 18.15 -9.27
N GLN A 312 13.09 17.36 -9.27
CA GLN A 312 11.72 17.80 -9.38
C GLN A 312 10.94 17.26 -8.18
N ILE A 313 10.39 18.12 -7.33
CA ILE A 313 9.54 17.66 -6.23
C ILE A 313 8.12 17.33 -6.73
N THR A 314 7.54 16.23 -6.22
CA THR A 314 6.25 15.71 -6.65
C THR A 314 5.35 15.34 -5.45
N PRO A 315 5.16 16.23 -4.46
CA PRO A 315 4.43 15.90 -3.24
C PRO A 315 2.96 15.58 -3.51
N GLY A 316 2.43 14.57 -2.81
CA GLY A 316 1.03 14.16 -2.91
C GLY A 316 0.71 13.27 -4.11
N THR A 317 1.73 12.79 -4.82
CA THR A 317 1.63 11.75 -5.84
C THR A 317 1.61 10.37 -5.17
N GLU A 318 2.63 9.53 -5.37
CA GLU A 318 2.72 8.22 -4.74
C GLU A 318 2.93 8.35 -3.22
N ALA A 319 3.72 9.34 -2.78
CA ALA A 319 3.89 9.69 -1.38
C ALA A 319 3.65 11.18 -1.12
N PRO A 320 3.34 11.57 0.14
CA PRO A 320 3.25 12.98 0.52
C PRO A 320 4.57 13.74 0.31
N SER A 321 5.70 13.05 0.45
CA SER A 321 7.05 13.55 0.23
C SER A 321 7.74 12.66 -0.80
N GLU A 322 7.83 13.16 -2.04
CA GLU A 322 8.37 12.44 -3.19
C GLU A 322 9.07 13.37 -4.18
N MET A 323 10.02 12.84 -4.96
CA MET A 323 10.74 13.58 -6.00
C MET A 323 11.21 12.68 -7.14
N ASN A 324 11.13 13.21 -8.37
CA ASN A 324 11.84 12.72 -9.54
C ASN A 324 13.17 13.44 -9.68
N PHE A 325 14.14 12.89 -10.43
CA PHE A 325 15.38 13.60 -10.68
C PHE A 325 16.09 13.15 -11.96
N TYR A 326 16.79 14.10 -12.58
CA TYR A 326 17.46 13.95 -13.86
C TYR A 326 18.98 14.00 -13.70
N PHE A 327 19.66 13.11 -14.39
CA PHE A 327 21.13 13.03 -14.47
C PHE A 327 21.62 13.48 -15.85
N PRO A 328 22.05 14.76 -16.00
CA PRO A 328 22.46 15.31 -17.30
C PRO A 328 23.58 14.52 -17.99
N ASP A 329 24.56 14.06 -17.22
CA ASP A 329 25.75 13.37 -17.72
C ASP A 329 25.40 12.00 -18.36
N PHE A 330 24.30 11.39 -17.95
CA PHE A 330 23.80 10.10 -18.42
C PHE A 330 22.59 10.21 -19.34
N ARG A 331 22.02 11.41 -19.49
CA ARG A 331 20.73 11.63 -20.15
C ARG A 331 19.65 10.69 -19.61
N ALA A 332 19.65 10.49 -18.29
CA ALA A 332 18.82 9.52 -17.59
C ALA A 332 17.89 10.20 -16.58
N MET A 333 16.62 9.77 -16.57
CA MET A 333 15.59 10.25 -15.63
C MET A 333 15.23 9.16 -14.63
N CYS A 334 15.26 9.47 -13.35
CA CYS A 334 14.67 8.66 -12.29
C CYS A 334 13.25 9.16 -12.03
N MET A 335 12.27 8.26 -12.20
CA MET A 335 10.85 8.57 -12.04
C MET A 335 10.31 8.22 -10.64
N ALA A 336 11.19 7.89 -9.70
CA ALA A 336 10.77 7.43 -8.39
C ALA A 336 9.72 6.31 -8.52
N GLU A 337 8.49 6.53 -8.07
CA GLU A 337 7.35 5.63 -8.30
C GLU A 337 6.22 6.31 -9.10
N ASN A 338 6.46 7.57 -9.55
CA ASN A 338 5.50 8.37 -10.32
C ASN A 338 5.16 7.79 -11.70
N ALA A 339 6.05 7.01 -12.29
CA ALA A 339 5.80 6.22 -13.50
C ALA A 339 6.51 4.87 -13.39
N THR A 340 5.74 3.79 -13.50
CA THR A 340 6.20 2.39 -13.43
C THR A 340 5.45 1.55 -14.48
N HIS A 341 5.78 0.26 -14.61
CA HIS A 341 5.07 -0.60 -15.57
C HIS A 341 3.78 -1.19 -14.98
N THR A 342 2.96 -0.33 -14.36
CA THR A 342 1.62 -0.64 -13.85
C THR A 342 0.83 0.65 -13.64
N LEU A 343 -0.51 0.58 -13.65
CA LEU A 343 -1.34 1.59 -12.99
C LEU A 343 -1.09 1.50 -11.48
N HIS A 344 -0.60 2.59 -10.88
CA HIS A 344 -0.40 2.63 -9.45
C HIS A 344 -1.69 2.93 -8.70
N ASN A 345 -1.85 2.44 -7.49
CA ASN A 345 -3.03 2.73 -6.68
C ASN A 345 -3.02 4.18 -6.14
N LEU A 346 -4.20 4.80 -6.08
CA LEU A 346 -4.41 6.13 -5.50
C LEU A 346 -4.75 6.09 -4.00
N VAL A 347 -5.09 4.91 -3.47
CA VAL A 347 -5.09 4.61 -2.05
C VAL A 347 -4.60 3.19 -1.86
N THR A 348 -3.55 3.01 -1.07
CA THR A 348 -3.03 1.67 -0.83
C THR A 348 -3.96 0.90 0.13
N LEU A 349 -4.21 -0.40 -0.16
CA LEU A 349 -5.13 -1.21 0.62
C LEU A 349 -4.66 -1.47 2.06
N ARG A 350 -3.36 -1.36 2.34
CA ARG A 350 -2.83 -1.41 3.70
C ARG A 350 -3.27 -0.20 4.54
N GLY A 351 -3.52 0.93 3.91
CA GLY A 351 -3.87 2.21 4.49
C GLY A 351 -2.80 3.26 4.21
N ALA A 352 -3.23 4.42 3.78
CA ALA A 352 -2.45 5.65 3.60
C ALA A 352 -3.40 6.82 3.36
N LEU A 353 -2.87 8.03 3.29
CA LEU A 353 -3.61 9.17 2.76
C LEU A 353 -3.96 8.92 1.28
N VAL A 354 -5.13 9.39 0.86
CA VAL A 354 -5.55 9.28 -0.55
C VAL A 354 -4.66 10.20 -1.39
N ARG A 355 -4.01 9.64 -2.39
CA ARG A 355 -3.14 10.30 -3.36
C ARG A 355 -3.95 11.18 -4.31
N ASP A 356 -3.31 12.18 -4.89
CA ASP A 356 -3.95 13.14 -5.78
C ASP A 356 -3.66 12.85 -7.25
N ALA A 357 -4.61 12.20 -7.94
CA ALA A 357 -4.48 11.90 -9.36
C ALA A 357 -4.32 13.15 -10.23
N HIS A 358 -4.91 14.29 -9.81
CA HIS A 358 -4.81 15.55 -10.55
C HIS A 358 -3.38 16.08 -10.52
N VAL A 359 -2.80 16.25 -9.31
CA VAL A 359 -1.42 16.74 -9.20
C VAL A 359 -0.42 15.74 -9.78
N TRP A 360 -0.70 14.43 -9.70
CA TRP A 360 0.12 13.39 -10.32
C TRP A 360 0.23 13.61 -11.83
N SER A 361 -0.89 13.83 -12.51
CA SER A 361 -0.90 14.14 -13.95
C SER A 361 -0.18 15.45 -14.28
N GLN A 362 -0.27 16.45 -13.40
CA GLN A 362 0.44 17.71 -13.55
C GLN A 362 1.96 17.54 -13.44
N TYR A 363 2.45 16.78 -12.45
CA TYR A 363 3.89 16.52 -12.30
C TYR A 363 4.47 15.70 -13.44
N LEU A 364 3.72 14.72 -13.97
CA LEU A 364 4.15 14.02 -15.20
C LEU A 364 4.22 14.96 -16.41
N THR A 365 3.29 15.91 -16.50
CA THR A 365 3.34 16.98 -17.51
C THR A 365 4.56 17.88 -17.33
N GLU A 366 4.87 18.26 -16.09
CA GLU A 366 6.06 19.05 -15.75
C GLU A 366 7.34 18.29 -16.11
N THR A 367 7.44 16.99 -15.77
CA THR A 367 8.57 16.12 -16.15
C THR A 367 8.78 16.14 -17.67
N ILE A 368 7.73 15.90 -18.46
CA ILE A 368 7.80 15.92 -19.93
C ILE A 368 8.25 17.28 -20.43
N THR A 369 7.67 18.37 -19.89
CA THR A 369 7.98 19.73 -20.32
C THR A 369 9.43 20.14 -20.01
N MET A 370 9.96 19.70 -18.86
CA MET A 370 11.31 20.04 -18.43
C MET A 370 12.40 19.21 -19.11
N PHE A 371 12.11 17.93 -19.47
CA PHE A 371 13.15 16.96 -19.76
C PHE A 371 12.97 16.15 -21.06
N SER A 372 11.87 16.29 -21.84
CA SER A 372 11.60 15.44 -23.01
C SER A 372 12.68 15.48 -24.11
N ASP A 373 13.42 16.59 -24.23
CA ASP A 373 14.53 16.73 -25.16
C ASP A 373 15.90 16.33 -24.57
N LYS A 374 15.93 15.92 -23.30
CA LYS A 374 17.16 15.73 -22.51
C LYS A 374 17.44 14.29 -22.13
N TYR A 375 16.42 13.45 -21.97
CA TYR A 375 16.58 12.05 -21.59
C TYR A 375 16.58 11.10 -22.79
N ASP A 376 17.37 10.03 -22.69
CA ASP A 376 17.36 8.88 -23.60
C ASP A 376 16.85 7.62 -22.90
N VAL A 377 16.80 7.63 -21.56
CA VAL A 377 16.33 6.54 -20.72
C VAL A 377 15.62 7.10 -19.49
N ALA A 378 14.57 6.39 -19.04
CA ALA A 378 13.99 6.61 -17.74
C ALA A 378 13.90 5.28 -16.98
N PHE A 379 14.18 5.34 -15.66
CA PHE A 379 14.09 4.21 -14.76
C PHE A 379 13.31 4.60 -13.51
N ALA A 380 12.82 3.62 -12.79
CA ALA A 380 12.00 3.82 -11.60
C ALA A 380 12.48 2.94 -10.45
N SER A 381 11.91 3.18 -9.28
CA SER A 381 12.20 2.41 -8.06
C SER A 381 11.54 1.01 -8.07
N HIS A 382 10.77 0.69 -9.11
CA HIS A 382 10.19 -0.62 -9.41
C HIS A 382 10.29 -0.93 -10.89
N HIS A 383 10.19 -2.22 -11.25
CA HIS A 383 10.19 -2.73 -12.63
C HIS A 383 11.53 -2.49 -13.36
N TRP A 384 11.48 -2.44 -14.67
CA TRP A 384 12.60 -2.25 -15.59
C TRP A 384 12.57 -0.85 -16.23
N PRO A 385 13.69 -0.35 -16.73
CA PRO A 385 13.72 0.95 -17.38
C PRO A 385 12.97 0.98 -18.72
N MET A 386 12.66 2.20 -19.18
CA MET A 386 12.23 2.51 -20.53
C MET A 386 13.36 3.23 -21.27
N TRP A 387 13.76 2.72 -22.43
CA TRP A 387 14.79 3.30 -23.27
C TRP A 387 14.20 3.95 -24.51
N GLU A 388 14.96 4.83 -25.16
CA GLU A 388 14.61 5.65 -26.31
C GLU A 388 13.67 6.80 -25.96
N ALA A 389 14.13 8.04 -26.23
CA ALA A 389 13.47 9.28 -25.83
C ALA A 389 11.97 9.34 -26.20
N ASP A 390 11.63 8.91 -27.43
CA ASP A 390 10.24 8.91 -27.90
C ASP A 390 9.37 7.91 -27.12
N LYS A 391 9.90 6.72 -26.81
CA LYS A 391 9.19 5.71 -26.01
C LYS A 391 9.01 6.15 -24.56
N VAL A 392 10.04 6.78 -23.97
CA VAL A 392 9.95 7.38 -22.63
C VAL A 392 8.85 8.46 -22.61
N THR A 393 8.83 9.33 -23.61
CA THR A 393 7.83 10.39 -23.71
C THR A 393 6.42 9.83 -23.91
N GLU A 394 6.26 8.78 -24.75
CA GLU A 394 4.96 8.09 -24.91
C GLU A 394 4.51 7.45 -23.59
N TRP A 395 5.39 6.72 -22.92
CA TRP A 395 5.12 6.08 -21.62
C TRP A 395 4.65 7.09 -20.58
N LEU A 396 5.41 8.17 -20.36
CA LEU A 396 5.06 9.23 -19.40
C LEU A 396 3.74 9.92 -19.80
N SER A 397 3.51 10.15 -21.11
CA SER A 397 2.27 10.76 -21.58
C SER A 397 1.05 9.90 -21.33
N LEU A 398 1.14 8.59 -21.57
CA LEU A 398 0.01 7.67 -21.33
C LEU A 398 -0.23 7.38 -19.85
N GLN A 399 0.81 7.34 -19.02
CA GLN A 399 0.67 7.33 -17.56
C GLN A 399 -0.04 8.60 -17.06
N ARG A 400 0.41 9.79 -17.50
CA ARG A 400 -0.24 11.08 -17.24
C ARG A 400 -1.72 11.06 -17.61
N ASP A 401 -2.01 10.63 -18.83
CA ASP A 401 -3.36 10.61 -19.40
C ASP A 401 -4.26 9.64 -18.62
N THR A 402 -3.70 8.56 -18.11
CA THR A 402 -4.43 7.59 -17.25
C THR A 402 -4.92 8.25 -15.96
N TYR A 403 -4.04 8.93 -15.21
CA TYR A 403 -4.43 9.62 -13.97
C TYR A 403 -5.36 10.78 -14.23
N ALA A 404 -5.10 11.59 -15.27
CA ALA A 404 -5.98 12.69 -15.66
C ALA A 404 -7.38 12.18 -16.05
N TYR A 405 -7.45 11.12 -16.84
CA TYR A 405 -8.73 10.54 -17.27
C TYR A 405 -9.53 9.99 -16.08
N LEU A 406 -8.91 9.20 -15.22
CA LEU A 406 -9.57 8.66 -14.02
C LEU A 406 -10.10 9.78 -13.12
N HIS A 407 -9.28 10.81 -12.89
CA HIS A 407 -9.68 11.99 -12.11
C HIS A 407 -10.87 12.68 -12.73
N ASP A 408 -10.74 13.14 -13.97
CA ASP A 408 -11.72 14.02 -14.62
C ASP A 408 -13.05 13.30 -14.87
N GLN A 409 -13.01 12.02 -15.29
CA GLN A 409 -14.24 11.27 -15.47
C GLN A 409 -14.93 10.93 -14.16
N THR A 410 -14.18 10.66 -13.10
CA THR A 410 -14.77 10.48 -11.76
C THR A 410 -15.47 11.76 -11.31
N LEU A 411 -14.82 12.92 -11.43
CA LEU A 411 -15.44 14.20 -11.08
C LEU A 411 -16.66 14.53 -11.95
N ARG A 412 -16.57 14.29 -13.25
CA ARG A 412 -17.70 14.47 -14.17
C ARG A 412 -18.93 13.66 -13.72
N MET A 413 -18.71 12.40 -13.31
CA MET A 413 -19.81 11.52 -12.94
C MET A 413 -20.32 11.77 -11.52
N LEU A 414 -19.45 12.06 -10.55
CA LEU A 414 -19.90 12.42 -9.20
C LEU A 414 -20.73 13.72 -9.19
N ASN A 415 -20.43 14.68 -10.08
CA ASN A 415 -21.24 15.87 -10.27
C ASN A 415 -22.59 15.61 -10.97
N GLN A 416 -22.80 14.41 -11.49
CA GLN A 416 -24.09 13.90 -11.96
C GLN A 416 -24.85 13.12 -10.88
N GLY A 417 -24.27 12.99 -9.67
CA GLY A 417 -24.87 12.33 -8.51
C GLY A 417 -24.59 10.84 -8.39
N TYR A 418 -23.64 10.30 -9.17
CA TYR A 418 -23.20 8.91 -9.01
C TYR A 418 -22.26 8.75 -7.82
N THR A 419 -22.40 7.63 -7.11
CA THR A 419 -21.53 7.22 -6.01
C THR A 419 -20.21 6.63 -6.54
N GLY A 420 -19.18 6.56 -5.71
CA GLY A 420 -17.91 5.97 -6.10
C GLY A 420 -18.03 4.50 -6.56
N ILE A 421 -18.95 3.74 -5.99
CA ILE A 421 -19.22 2.35 -6.41
C ILE A 421 -19.85 2.30 -7.80
N GLU A 422 -20.85 3.16 -8.06
CA GLU A 422 -21.50 3.23 -9.38
C GLU A 422 -20.53 3.68 -10.46
N ILE A 423 -19.73 4.72 -10.19
CA ILE A 423 -18.72 5.23 -11.14
C ILE A 423 -17.71 4.12 -11.48
N ALA A 424 -17.24 3.38 -10.47
CA ALA A 424 -16.27 2.30 -10.65
C ALA A 424 -16.75 1.16 -11.57
N GLU A 425 -18.08 0.96 -11.67
CA GLU A 425 -18.70 -0.02 -12.57
C GLU A 425 -19.03 0.56 -13.96
N MET A 426 -19.14 1.88 -14.08
CA MET A 426 -19.60 2.55 -15.31
C MET A 426 -18.45 3.10 -16.16
N ILE A 427 -17.31 3.43 -15.54
CA ILE A 427 -16.19 4.03 -16.23
C ILE A 427 -15.57 3.06 -17.24
N GLN A 428 -15.26 3.57 -18.44
CA GLN A 428 -14.57 2.81 -19.50
C GLN A 428 -13.26 3.52 -19.82
N MET A 429 -12.20 2.76 -19.94
CA MET A 429 -10.89 3.32 -20.27
C MET A 429 -10.75 3.54 -21.78
N PRO A 430 -10.05 4.60 -22.23
CA PRO A 430 -9.71 4.77 -23.63
C PRO A 430 -8.87 3.58 -24.15
N PRO A 431 -9.23 3.00 -25.33
CA PRO A 431 -8.52 1.84 -25.86
C PRO A 431 -7.00 2.04 -26.04
N ALA A 432 -6.56 3.27 -26.33
CA ALA A 432 -5.15 3.61 -26.48
C ALA A 432 -4.39 3.50 -25.15
N ILE A 433 -5.06 3.73 -24.02
CA ILE A 433 -4.50 3.59 -22.67
C ILE A 433 -4.59 2.12 -22.23
N GLU A 434 -5.77 1.52 -22.38
CA GLU A 434 -6.08 0.19 -21.87
C GLU A 434 -5.24 -0.92 -22.53
N SER A 435 -4.85 -0.72 -23.79
CA SER A 435 -4.05 -1.69 -24.54
C SER A 435 -2.56 -1.74 -24.13
N LYS A 436 -2.08 -0.79 -23.34
CA LYS A 436 -0.67 -0.75 -22.93
C LYS A 436 -0.44 -1.53 -21.64
N TRP A 437 0.53 -2.44 -21.64
CA TRP A 437 0.86 -3.27 -20.49
C TRP A 437 1.21 -2.44 -19.26
N TYR A 438 1.94 -1.35 -19.40
CA TYR A 438 2.34 -0.45 -18.30
C TYR A 438 1.20 0.42 -17.74
N ASN A 439 -0.01 0.38 -18.31
CA ASN A 439 -1.20 1.03 -17.78
C ASN A 439 -2.20 0.02 -17.18
N ARG A 440 -1.86 -1.28 -17.17
CA ARG A 440 -2.72 -2.31 -16.58
C ARG A 440 -2.69 -2.28 -15.06
N GLY A 441 -3.76 -2.74 -14.46
CA GLY A 441 -4.03 -2.58 -13.04
C GLY A 441 -3.41 -3.65 -12.14
N TYR A 442 -2.11 -3.91 -12.24
CA TYR A 442 -1.46 -4.95 -11.43
C TYR A 442 -1.33 -4.59 -9.95
N TYR A 443 -1.19 -3.29 -9.63
CA TYR A 443 -1.03 -2.78 -8.27
C TYR A 443 -2.15 -1.81 -7.86
N GLY A 444 -2.50 -0.82 -8.68
CA GLY A 444 -3.78 -0.12 -8.67
C GLY A 444 -4.81 -0.87 -9.51
N SER A 445 -6.03 -0.36 -9.58
CA SER A 445 -7.03 -0.77 -10.56
C SER A 445 -8.01 0.36 -10.81
N VAL A 446 -8.61 0.39 -11.99
CA VAL A 446 -9.61 1.42 -12.35
C VAL A 446 -10.70 1.53 -11.27
N SER A 447 -11.28 0.40 -10.84
CA SER A 447 -12.31 0.37 -9.79
C SER A 447 -11.83 0.90 -8.44
N HIS A 448 -10.63 0.56 -8.06
CA HIS A 448 -9.99 0.97 -6.81
C HIS A 448 -9.70 2.48 -6.81
N ASP A 449 -9.10 2.96 -7.90
CA ASP A 449 -8.64 4.33 -8.03
C ASP A 449 -9.80 5.33 -8.18
N VAL A 450 -10.86 4.95 -8.89
CA VAL A 450 -12.12 5.72 -8.92
C VAL A 450 -12.69 5.92 -7.52
N LYS A 451 -12.74 4.86 -6.71
CA LYS A 451 -13.21 4.94 -5.32
C LYS A 451 -12.29 5.81 -4.45
N ALA A 452 -10.99 5.77 -4.71
CA ALA A 452 -10.02 6.63 -4.04
C ALA A 452 -10.23 8.11 -4.40
N ILE A 453 -10.39 8.43 -5.67
CA ILE A 453 -10.70 9.80 -6.12
C ILE A 453 -12.02 10.27 -5.50
N TYR A 454 -13.06 9.46 -5.53
CA TYR A 454 -14.34 9.78 -4.88
C TYR A 454 -14.14 10.09 -3.40
N GLN A 455 -13.43 9.22 -2.67
CA GLN A 455 -13.14 9.42 -1.25
C GLN A 455 -12.37 10.71 -0.97
N ARG A 456 -11.43 11.09 -1.83
CA ARG A 456 -10.64 12.32 -1.68
C ARG A 456 -11.52 13.59 -1.68
N TYR A 457 -12.56 13.61 -2.51
CA TYR A 457 -13.45 14.77 -2.64
C TYR A 457 -14.68 14.70 -1.74
N MET A 458 -15.27 13.52 -1.56
CA MET A 458 -16.56 13.34 -0.90
C MET A 458 -16.45 12.69 0.49
N GLY A 459 -15.30 12.14 0.85
CA GLY A 459 -15.12 11.40 2.10
C GLY A 459 -15.85 10.04 2.08
N TRP A 460 -16.17 9.53 3.27
CA TRP A 460 -16.79 8.21 3.46
C TRP A 460 -18.29 8.18 3.13
N PHE A 461 -18.98 9.32 3.20
CA PHE A 461 -20.42 9.41 3.08
C PHE A 461 -20.84 9.63 1.63
N ASP A 462 -21.73 8.79 1.13
CA ASP A 462 -22.22 8.81 -0.26
C ASP A 462 -23.39 9.76 -0.51
N GLY A 463 -23.86 10.51 0.52
CA GLY A 463 -24.98 11.46 0.44
C GLY A 463 -26.37 10.81 0.68
N ASN A 464 -26.47 9.47 0.76
CA ASN A 464 -27.73 8.81 1.04
C ASN A 464 -28.00 8.75 2.56
N PRO A 465 -29.11 9.40 3.06
CA PRO A 465 -29.40 9.38 4.49
C PRO A 465 -29.51 7.99 5.11
N ALA A 466 -29.83 6.95 4.34
CA ALA A 466 -29.88 5.57 4.81
C ALA A 466 -28.52 5.02 5.25
N HIS A 467 -27.43 5.55 4.70
CA HIS A 467 -26.05 5.15 5.03
C HIS A 467 -25.39 6.04 6.07
N LEU A 468 -26.10 7.11 6.55
CA LEU A 468 -25.53 8.03 7.53
C LEU A 468 -25.35 7.39 8.91
N TRP A 469 -26.22 6.46 9.30
CA TRP A 469 -26.22 5.82 10.61
C TRP A 469 -26.59 4.32 10.52
N GLU A 470 -25.72 3.59 9.86
CA GLU A 470 -25.85 2.14 9.71
C GLU A 470 -25.56 1.40 11.02
N HIS A 471 -26.15 0.24 11.19
CA HIS A 471 -25.81 -0.62 12.31
C HIS A 471 -24.36 -1.14 12.19
N PRO A 472 -23.65 -1.32 13.33
CA PRO A 472 -22.37 -2.02 13.34
C PRO A 472 -22.46 -3.41 12.70
N PRO A 473 -21.33 -3.96 12.14
CA PRO A 473 -21.37 -5.18 11.32
C PRO A 473 -22.07 -6.37 11.95
N VAL A 474 -21.87 -6.65 13.24
CA VAL A 474 -22.54 -7.76 13.95
C VAL A 474 -24.05 -7.58 14.00
N GLU A 475 -24.52 -6.39 14.37
CA GLU A 475 -25.94 -6.09 14.48
C GLU A 475 -26.62 -5.99 13.08
N SER A 476 -25.89 -5.48 12.09
CA SER A 476 -26.33 -5.49 10.69
C SER A 476 -26.44 -6.92 10.17
N GLY A 477 -25.45 -7.76 10.45
CA GLY A 477 -25.42 -9.17 10.07
C GLY A 477 -26.62 -9.93 10.61
N LYS A 478 -26.94 -9.83 11.92
CA LYS A 478 -28.11 -10.49 12.53
C LYS A 478 -29.40 -10.14 11.82
N ARG A 479 -29.65 -8.86 11.54
CA ARG A 479 -30.87 -8.38 10.88
C ARG A 479 -31.01 -8.89 9.44
N HIS A 480 -29.91 -8.88 8.68
CA HIS A 480 -29.92 -9.39 7.32
C HIS A 480 -30.15 -10.91 7.29
N VAL A 481 -29.52 -11.65 8.17
CA VAL A 481 -29.70 -13.11 8.30
C VAL A 481 -31.14 -13.44 8.68
N ASP A 482 -31.71 -12.75 9.66
CA ASP A 482 -33.12 -12.95 10.05
C ASP A 482 -34.09 -12.67 8.87
N ALA A 483 -33.85 -11.57 8.12
CA ALA A 483 -34.65 -11.21 6.95
C ALA A 483 -34.52 -12.23 5.80
N MET A 484 -33.41 -12.96 5.71
CA MET A 484 -33.19 -14.04 4.74
C MET A 484 -33.79 -15.40 5.19
N GLY A 485 -34.44 -15.47 6.34
CA GLY A 485 -34.98 -16.72 6.89
C GLY A 485 -34.00 -17.53 7.74
N GLY A 486 -33.09 -16.83 8.41
CA GLY A 486 -32.06 -17.40 9.27
C GLY A 486 -30.86 -17.93 8.50
N ALA A 487 -29.94 -18.58 9.22
CA ALA A 487 -28.69 -19.08 8.65
C ALA A 487 -28.87 -20.01 7.46
N SER A 488 -29.93 -20.87 7.48
CA SER A 488 -30.20 -21.77 6.37
C SER A 488 -30.68 -21.05 5.11
N GLY A 489 -31.44 -19.95 5.28
CA GLY A 489 -31.90 -19.09 4.18
C GLY A 489 -30.72 -18.34 3.56
N ALA A 490 -29.85 -17.71 4.37
CA ALA A 490 -28.67 -17.06 3.92
C ALA A 490 -27.70 -17.99 3.17
N LEU A 491 -27.46 -19.21 3.69
CA LEU A 491 -26.64 -20.22 3.00
C LEU A 491 -27.27 -20.65 1.66
N LYS A 492 -28.59 -20.76 1.60
CA LYS A 492 -29.29 -21.10 0.32
C LYS A 492 -29.05 -20.03 -0.75
N VAL A 493 -29.19 -18.74 -0.38
CA VAL A 493 -28.89 -17.60 -1.27
C VAL A 493 -27.45 -17.62 -1.73
N ALA A 494 -26.51 -17.75 -0.77
CA ALA A 494 -25.08 -17.76 -1.08
C ALA A 494 -24.65 -18.92 -1.99
N ARG A 495 -25.22 -20.14 -1.78
CA ARG A 495 -24.96 -21.31 -2.64
C ARG A 495 -25.43 -21.08 -4.06
N ALA A 496 -26.63 -20.50 -4.23
CA ALA A 496 -27.15 -20.16 -5.55
C ALA A 496 -26.20 -19.17 -6.25
N ALA A 497 -25.84 -18.07 -5.58
CA ALA A 497 -24.93 -17.09 -6.12
C ALA A 497 -23.55 -17.69 -6.49
N TYR A 498 -23.01 -18.57 -5.64
CA TYR A 498 -21.76 -19.27 -5.93
C TYR A 498 -21.86 -20.16 -7.19
N SER A 499 -22.96 -20.91 -7.32
CA SER A 499 -23.17 -21.78 -8.49
C SER A 499 -23.35 -20.99 -9.79
N ASP A 500 -23.99 -19.82 -9.71
CA ASP A 500 -24.20 -18.91 -10.84
C ASP A 500 -22.95 -18.08 -11.22
N GLY A 501 -21.85 -18.21 -10.42
CA GLY A 501 -20.62 -17.43 -10.63
C GLY A 501 -20.68 -16.00 -10.10
N ASP A 502 -21.77 -15.61 -9.42
CA ASP A 502 -21.87 -14.30 -8.74
C ASP A 502 -21.18 -14.35 -7.35
N TYR A 503 -19.86 -14.47 -7.39
CA TYR A 503 -19.03 -14.55 -6.18
C TYR A 503 -19.11 -13.26 -5.35
N ARG A 504 -19.34 -12.11 -5.97
CA ARG A 504 -19.46 -10.82 -5.27
C ARG A 504 -20.69 -10.84 -4.35
N TRP A 505 -21.83 -11.27 -4.85
CA TRP A 505 -23.04 -11.41 -4.03
C TRP A 505 -22.90 -12.51 -2.99
N CYS A 506 -22.30 -13.63 -3.37
CA CYS A 506 -22.02 -14.73 -2.45
C CYS A 506 -21.26 -14.25 -1.21
N VAL A 507 -20.15 -13.54 -1.36
CA VAL A 507 -19.35 -13.06 -0.22
C VAL A 507 -20.07 -11.98 0.58
N GLN A 508 -20.90 -11.13 -0.03
CA GLN A 508 -21.69 -10.14 0.70
C GLN A 508 -22.70 -10.80 1.64
N VAL A 509 -23.43 -11.79 1.14
CA VAL A 509 -24.40 -12.56 1.95
C VAL A 509 -23.71 -13.31 3.08
N LEU A 510 -22.61 -14.00 2.77
CA LEU A 510 -21.88 -14.79 3.76
C LEU A 510 -21.20 -13.92 4.80
N ASN A 511 -20.77 -12.71 4.45
CA ASN A 511 -20.22 -11.77 5.41
C ASN A 511 -21.24 -11.41 6.50
N TYR A 512 -22.53 -11.18 6.12
CA TYR A 512 -23.58 -10.98 7.12
C TYR A 512 -23.77 -12.21 8.02
N LEU A 513 -23.72 -13.41 7.45
CA LEU A 513 -23.90 -14.64 8.23
C LEU A 513 -22.72 -14.89 9.18
N ILE A 514 -21.48 -14.71 8.74
CA ILE A 514 -20.30 -14.92 9.59
C ILE A 514 -20.24 -13.89 10.72
N PHE A 515 -20.63 -12.64 10.47
CA PHE A 515 -20.68 -11.62 11.52
C PHE A 515 -21.86 -11.83 12.49
N ALA A 516 -22.96 -12.47 12.04
CA ALA A 516 -24.07 -12.86 12.90
C ALA A 516 -23.78 -14.12 13.73
N ASP A 517 -23.07 -15.09 13.14
CA ASP A 517 -22.75 -16.41 13.68
C ASP A 517 -21.32 -16.79 13.28
N PRO A 518 -20.31 -16.31 14.03
CA PRO A 518 -18.90 -16.55 13.70
C PRO A 518 -18.43 -17.99 13.83
N ASP A 519 -19.25 -18.87 14.43
CA ASP A 519 -18.95 -20.30 14.55
C ASP A 519 -19.53 -21.13 13.40
N ASN A 520 -20.17 -20.50 12.40
CA ASN A 520 -20.76 -21.17 11.27
C ASN A 520 -19.72 -21.64 10.24
N GLU A 521 -19.17 -22.82 10.46
CA GLU A 521 -18.12 -23.40 9.60
C GLU A 521 -18.54 -23.56 8.14
N LYS A 522 -19.84 -23.85 7.86
CA LYS A 522 -20.34 -23.96 6.46
C LYS A 522 -20.25 -22.59 5.76
N ALA A 523 -20.59 -21.50 6.45
CA ALA A 523 -20.50 -20.16 5.92
C ALA A 523 -19.02 -19.77 5.67
N LYS A 524 -18.13 -20.03 6.62
CA LYS A 524 -16.69 -19.75 6.47
C LYS A 524 -16.08 -20.48 5.28
N MET A 525 -16.36 -21.79 5.16
CA MET A 525 -15.78 -22.58 4.06
C MET A 525 -16.31 -22.15 2.69
N LEU A 526 -17.60 -21.83 2.57
CA LEU A 526 -18.15 -21.32 1.33
C LEU A 526 -17.62 -19.93 0.98
N GLN A 527 -17.48 -19.05 1.97
CA GLN A 527 -16.90 -17.73 1.76
C GLN A 527 -15.42 -17.82 1.36
N ALA A 528 -14.64 -18.70 1.99
CA ALA A 528 -13.27 -18.95 1.59
C ALA A 528 -13.19 -19.40 0.13
N SER A 529 -14.03 -20.34 -0.28
CA SER A 529 -14.09 -20.79 -1.67
C SER A 529 -14.50 -19.68 -2.64
N ALA A 530 -15.42 -18.80 -2.27
CA ALA A 530 -15.80 -17.65 -3.10
C ALA A 530 -14.68 -16.58 -3.18
N PHE A 531 -13.97 -16.32 -2.08
CA PHE A 531 -12.78 -15.47 -2.09
C PHE A 531 -11.69 -16.03 -2.99
N GLU A 532 -11.48 -17.35 -3.00
CA GLU A 532 -10.52 -17.99 -3.90
C GLU A 532 -10.88 -17.74 -5.37
N GLN A 533 -12.17 -17.88 -5.74
CA GLN A 533 -12.61 -17.57 -7.11
C GLN A 533 -12.37 -16.10 -7.47
N LEU A 534 -12.72 -15.16 -6.58
CA LEU A 534 -12.46 -13.73 -6.79
C LEU A 534 -10.96 -13.44 -6.91
N GLY A 535 -10.12 -14.09 -6.09
CA GLY A 535 -8.67 -13.99 -6.15
C GLY A 535 -8.11 -14.52 -7.48
N TYR A 536 -8.59 -15.66 -7.95
CA TYR A 536 -8.15 -16.24 -9.23
C TYR A 536 -8.52 -15.36 -10.42
N GLY A 537 -9.70 -14.73 -10.39
CA GLY A 537 -10.16 -13.81 -11.43
C GLY A 537 -9.51 -12.43 -11.40
N SER A 538 -8.78 -12.07 -10.35
CA SER A 538 -8.20 -10.73 -10.20
C SER A 538 -6.96 -10.54 -11.05
N GLU A 539 -6.94 -9.52 -11.93
CA GLU A 539 -5.73 -9.01 -12.58
C GLU A 539 -4.84 -8.27 -11.59
N ASN A 540 -5.45 -7.56 -10.63
CA ASN A 540 -4.75 -6.84 -9.59
C ASN A 540 -4.17 -7.80 -8.54
N ALA A 541 -2.85 -7.79 -8.39
CA ALA A 541 -2.15 -8.70 -7.48
C ALA A 541 -2.53 -8.45 -6.01
N THR A 542 -2.71 -7.18 -5.62
CA THR A 542 -3.05 -6.86 -4.23
C THR A 542 -4.49 -7.26 -3.89
N TRP A 543 -5.43 -7.14 -4.82
CA TRP A 543 -6.79 -7.67 -4.66
C TRP A 543 -6.78 -9.21 -4.54
N ARG A 544 -6.03 -9.87 -5.45
CA ARG A 544 -5.82 -11.30 -5.36
C ARG A 544 -5.32 -11.71 -3.97
N ASN A 545 -4.27 -11.06 -3.51
CA ASN A 545 -3.67 -11.36 -2.21
C ASN A 545 -4.64 -11.09 -1.05
N PHE A 546 -5.45 -10.03 -1.09
CA PHE A 546 -6.49 -9.79 -0.09
C PHE A 546 -7.55 -10.87 -0.07
N PHE A 547 -8.10 -11.26 -1.22
CA PHE A 547 -9.10 -12.33 -1.30
C PHE A 547 -8.53 -13.67 -0.82
N LEU A 548 -7.34 -14.05 -1.29
CA LEU A 548 -6.72 -15.31 -0.90
C LEU A 548 -6.30 -15.32 0.57
N SER A 549 -5.82 -14.20 1.12
CA SER A 549 -5.51 -14.09 2.55
C SER A 549 -6.77 -14.19 3.41
N GLY A 550 -7.88 -13.59 2.97
CA GLY A 550 -9.18 -13.75 3.61
C GLY A 550 -9.66 -15.20 3.61
N ALA A 551 -9.51 -15.90 2.48
CA ALA A 551 -9.82 -17.34 2.38
C ALA A 551 -8.91 -18.17 3.33
N TYR A 552 -7.61 -17.87 3.36
CA TYR A 552 -6.67 -18.53 4.24
C TYR A 552 -7.04 -18.35 5.72
N GLU A 553 -7.40 -17.12 6.14
CA GLU A 553 -7.78 -16.82 7.52
C GLU A 553 -9.08 -17.54 7.93
N LEU A 554 -10.08 -17.61 7.03
CA LEU A 554 -11.30 -18.37 7.28
C LEU A 554 -11.05 -19.88 7.45
N ARG A 555 -10.08 -20.45 6.73
CA ARG A 555 -9.74 -21.87 6.81
C ARG A 555 -8.83 -22.25 7.95
N ASN A 556 -7.92 -21.32 8.36
CA ASN A 556 -6.80 -21.63 9.25
C ASN A 556 -6.78 -20.79 10.54
N GLY A 557 -7.65 -19.77 10.65
CA GLY A 557 -7.61 -18.78 11.70
C GLY A 557 -6.64 -17.63 11.41
N ALA A 558 -6.64 -16.61 12.25
CA ALA A 558 -5.81 -15.43 12.10
C ALA A 558 -4.31 -15.80 12.09
N PHE A 559 -3.58 -15.34 11.08
CA PHE A 559 -2.15 -15.66 10.90
C PHE A 559 -1.21 -14.57 11.45
N GLY A 560 -1.76 -13.49 11.99
CA GLY A 560 -0.99 -12.41 12.60
C GLY A 560 -0.29 -11.49 11.61
N THR A 561 0.73 -10.77 12.10
CA THR A 561 1.51 -9.79 11.35
C THR A 561 2.98 -10.19 11.33
N PRO A 562 3.46 -10.86 10.27
CA PRO A 562 4.83 -11.33 10.21
C PRO A 562 5.87 -10.20 10.05
N THR A 563 5.50 -9.06 9.49
CA THR A 563 6.38 -7.92 9.24
C THR A 563 6.17 -6.83 10.30
N LYS A 564 7.27 -6.30 10.85
CA LYS A 564 7.24 -5.18 11.81
C LYS A 564 7.75 -3.92 11.11
N ALA A 565 6.86 -2.99 10.82
CA ALA A 565 7.23 -1.70 10.25
C ALA A 565 7.96 -0.78 11.25
N ASN A 566 7.65 -0.89 12.57
CA ASN A 566 8.25 -0.09 13.64
C ASN A 566 9.56 -0.72 14.16
N SER A 567 10.61 -0.68 13.35
CA SER A 567 11.94 -1.14 13.76
C SER A 567 12.60 -0.21 14.80
N ALA A 568 13.67 -0.70 15.44
CA ALA A 568 14.47 0.12 16.35
C ALA A 568 15.03 1.38 15.68
N GLY A 569 15.39 1.31 14.39
CA GLY A 569 15.83 2.45 13.58
C GLY A 569 14.73 3.51 13.42
N MET A 570 13.52 3.10 13.02
CA MET A 570 12.36 3.98 12.92
C MET A 570 12.03 4.64 14.27
N ILE A 571 11.97 3.85 15.33
CA ILE A 571 11.69 4.33 16.67
C ILE A 571 12.76 5.36 17.12
N SER A 572 14.03 5.13 16.84
CA SER A 572 15.11 6.06 17.20
C SER A 572 15.10 7.38 16.41
N ALA A 573 14.44 7.40 15.26
CA ALA A 573 14.28 8.59 14.43
C ALA A 573 13.16 9.53 14.90
N LEU A 574 12.24 9.07 15.78
CA LEU A 574 11.13 9.87 16.30
C LEU A 574 11.60 11.22 16.87
N SER A 575 10.94 12.30 16.51
CA SER A 575 11.05 13.57 17.23
C SER A 575 10.37 13.46 18.60
N VAL A 576 10.63 14.42 19.48
CA VAL A 576 9.96 14.48 20.79
C VAL A 576 8.45 14.66 20.62
N ASP A 577 8.05 15.47 19.65
CA ASP A 577 6.65 15.70 19.32
C ASP A 577 5.97 14.39 18.87
N GLN A 578 6.58 13.64 17.97
CA GLN A 578 6.08 12.34 17.51
C GLN A 578 6.02 11.27 18.62
N VAL A 579 6.92 11.33 19.60
CA VAL A 579 6.85 10.46 20.79
C VAL A 579 5.62 10.76 21.61
N PHE A 580 5.30 12.03 21.85
CA PHE A 580 4.11 12.41 22.60
C PHE A 580 2.83 12.18 21.81
N ASP A 581 2.81 12.40 20.51
CA ASP A 581 1.69 12.01 19.63
C ASP A 581 1.42 10.50 19.73
N SER A 582 2.48 9.68 19.61
CA SER A 582 2.37 8.22 19.72
C SER A 582 1.85 7.80 21.10
N ALA A 583 2.25 8.48 22.17
CA ALA A 583 1.73 8.24 23.51
C ALA A 583 0.26 8.63 23.63
N ALA A 584 -0.16 9.74 23.03
CA ALA A 584 -1.53 10.21 23.05
C ALA A 584 -2.49 9.21 22.36
N PHE A 585 -2.07 8.59 21.25
CA PHE A 585 -2.88 7.59 20.53
C PHE A 585 -3.11 6.30 21.33
N LEU A 586 -2.30 6.03 22.34
CA LEU A 586 -2.42 4.85 23.18
C LEU A 586 -3.30 5.09 24.42
N ILE A 587 -3.67 6.33 24.74
CA ILE A 587 -4.52 6.62 25.91
C ILE A 587 -5.90 6.01 25.74
N ASN A 588 -6.28 5.16 26.69
CA ASN A 588 -7.65 4.68 26.82
C ASN A 588 -8.47 5.75 27.54
N GLY A 589 -9.21 6.55 26.75
CA GLY A 589 -10.00 7.68 27.28
C GLY A 589 -10.88 7.29 28.48
N PRO A 590 -11.74 6.26 28.39
CA PRO A 590 -12.56 5.79 29.51
C PRO A 590 -11.78 5.48 30.78
N LYS A 591 -10.58 4.91 30.71
CA LYS A 591 -9.74 4.66 31.91
C LYS A 591 -9.10 5.92 32.47
N ALA A 592 -9.01 6.97 31.65
CA ALA A 592 -8.28 8.20 31.98
C ALA A 592 -9.20 9.41 32.28
N TRP A 593 -10.53 9.30 32.20
CA TRP A 593 -11.46 10.44 32.37
C TRP A 593 -11.28 11.23 33.64
N ASP A 594 -11.05 10.53 34.78
CA ASP A 594 -10.93 11.13 36.10
C ASP A 594 -9.48 11.47 36.50
N LEU A 595 -8.52 11.19 35.59
CA LEU A 595 -7.12 11.52 35.85
C LEU A 595 -6.80 12.95 35.43
N HIS A 596 -6.01 13.61 36.28
CA HIS A 596 -5.37 14.88 35.97
C HIS A 596 -3.88 14.75 36.27
N LEU A 597 -3.03 14.72 35.24
CA LEU A 597 -1.58 14.58 35.37
C LEU A 597 -0.90 15.68 34.58
N VAL A 598 0.00 16.42 35.24
CA VAL A 598 0.82 17.45 34.62
C VAL A 598 2.28 17.09 34.81
N ASN A 599 2.99 16.79 33.71
CA ASN A 599 4.40 16.44 33.78
C ASN A 599 5.23 17.35 32.89
N ASP A 600 6.41 17.76 33.37
CA ASP A 600 7.40 18.47 32.59
C ASP A 600 8.54 17.53 32.15
N TRP A 601 9.02 17.70 30.94
CA TRP A 601 10.05 16.90 30.31
C TRP A 601 11.18 17.81 29.82
N ILE A 602 12.29 17.86 30.54
CA ILE A 602 13.46 18.63 30.19
C ILE A 602 14.33 17.76 29.28
N ILE A 603 14.32 18.07 27.98
CA ILE A 603 15.07 17.33 26.94
C ILE A 603 16.46 17.96 26.84
N THR A 604 17.45 17.26 27.41
CA THR A 604 18.79 17.82 27.67
C THR A 604 19.61 18.09 26.40
N ASP A 605 19.47 17.25 25.39
CA ASP A 605 20.16 17.35 24.11
C ASP A 605 19.53 18.34 23.11
N GLN A 606 18.29 18.82 23.44
CA GLN A 606 17.60 19.85 22.65
C GLN A 606 17.46 21.19 23.36
N ASN A 607 17.81 21.25 24.64
CA ASN A 607 17.63 22.43 25.50
C ASN A 607 16.17 22.97 25.46
N ARG A 608 15.20 22.05 25.48
CA ARG A 608 13.77 22.36 25.45
C ARG A 608 13.07 21.67 26.60
N THR A 609 12.03 22.34 27.11
CA THR A 609 11.11 21.74 28.11
C THR A 609 9.74 21.59 27.49
N TYR A 610 9.24 20.37 27.48
CA TYR A 610 7.86 20.05 27.08
C TYR A 610 7.02 19.86 28.33
N ARG A 611 5.78 20.28 28.28
CA ARG A 611 4.77 19.94 29.27
C ARG A 611 3.75 19.00 28.65
N THR A 612 3.41 17.93 29.35
CA THR A 612 2.28 17.06 29.02
C THR A 612 1.17 17.23 30.05
N GLU A 613 -0.07 17.34 29.59
CA GLU A 613 -1.28 17.39 30.43
C GLU A 613 -2.23 16.27 30.01
N LEU A 614 -2.49 15.32 30.90
CA LEU A 614 -3.56 14.33 30.75
C LEU A 614 -4.76 14.79 31.56
N ARG A 615 -5.86 15.09 30.88
CA ARG A 615 -7.15 15.42 31.48
C ARG A 615 -8.29 15.07 30.56
N ASN A 616 -9.44 14.72 31.09
CA ASN A 616 -10.62 14.33 30.31
C ASN A 616 -10.32 13.19 29.31
N GLY A 617 -9.35 12.31 29.63
CA GLY A 617 -8.93 11.23 28.74
C GLY A 617 -8.07 11.65 27.55
N VAL A 618 -7.58 12.91 27.49
CA VAL A 618 -6.78 13.45 26.39
C VAL A 618 -5.40 13.85 26.90
N LEU A 619 -4.34 13.39 26.25
CA LEU A 619 -2.96 13.81 26.48
C LEU A 619 -2.60 14.94 25.51
N ILE A 620 -2.39 16.14 26.04
CA ILE A 620 -1.90 17.31 25.28
C ILE A 620 -0.46 17.55 25.67
N TYR A 621 0.35 18.02 24.73
CA TYR A 621 1.72 18.44 24.99
C TYR A 621 2.05 19.76 24.29
N TYR A 622 2.99 20.52 24.85
CA TYR A 622 3.48 21.77 24.30
C TYR A 622 4.83 22.16 24.90
N VAL A 623 5.59 22.96 24.16
CA VAL A 623 6.87 23.51 24.66
C VAL A 623 6.57 24.67 25.59
N ILE A 624 7.21 24.69 26.75
CA ILE A 624 7.14 25.81 27.71
C ILE A 624 8.46 26.58 27.72
N PRO A 625 8.39 27.95 27.79
CA PRO A 625 9.61 28.75 27.97
C PRO A 625 10.19 28.62 29.40
N ALA A 626 11.45 28.98 29.57
CA ALA A 626 12.14 28.85 30.86
C ALA A 626 11.52 29.69 31.98
N ASP A 627 10.82 30.76 31.66
CA ASP A 627 10.14 31.67 32.58
C ASP A 627 8.62 31.40 32.68
N PHE A 628 8.19 30.20 32.27
CA PHE A 628 6.77 29.80 32.33
C PHE A 628 6.20 29.88 33.75
N LYS A 629 5.11 30.63 33.91
CA LYS A 629 4.45 30.87 35.19
C LYS A 629 3.13 30.10 35.40
N GLY A 630 3.00 28.99 34.71
CA GLY A 630 1.84 28.11 34.86
C GLY A 630 1.83 27.31 36.20
N PRO A 631 0.84 26.44 36.39
CA PRO A 631 0.77 25.54 37.54
C PRO A 631 2.04 24.69 37.67
N ALA A 632 2.42 24.36 38.94
CA ALA A 632 3.51 23.42 39.14
C ALA A 632 3.18 22.04 38.56
N PRO A 633 4.13 21.33 37.92
CA PRO A 633 3.92 19.98 37.47
C PRO A 633 3.85 18.99 38.63
N ASP A 634 3.15 17.87 38.44
CA ASP A 634 3.15 16.75 39.38
C ASP A 634 4.54 16.09 39.48
N ALA A 635 5.22 15.98 38.30
CA ALA A 635 6.58 15.48 38.21
C ALA A 635 7.34 16.19 37.07
N THR A 636 8.67 16.30 37.21
CA THR A 636 9.58 16.78 36.17
C THR A 636 10.60 15.70 35.89
N PHE A 637 10.73 15.30 34.63
CA PHE A 637 11.68 14.32 34.13
C PHE A 637 12.77 15.04 33.33
N THR A 638 14.04 14.78 33.66
CA THR A 638 15.19 15.33 32.92
C THR A 638 15.93 14.17 32.26
N LEU A 639 15.99 14.16 30.92
CA LEU A 639 16.50 13.05 30.12
C LEU A 639 16.86 13.52 28.70
N SER A 640 17.59 12.69 27.96
CA SER A 640 17.82 12.92 26.53
C SER A 640 16.61 12.47 25.69
N ARG A 641 16.53 12.92 24.42
CA ARG A 641 15.53 12.45 23.47
C ARG A 641 15.51 10.92 23.34
N LEU A 642 16.67 10.29 23.22
CA LEU A 642 16.76 8.83 23.10
C LEU A 642 16.29 8.10 24.37
N GLU A 643 16.52 8.64 25.54
CA GLU A 643 15.99 8.09 26.79
C GLU A 643 14.46 8.25 26.89
N LEU A 644 13.93 9.38 26.43
CA LEU A 644 12.48 9.57 26.33
C LEU A 644 11.86 8.51 25.41
N ILE A 645 12.40 8.35 24.20
CA ILE A 645 11.97 7.33 23.23
C ILE A 645 11.98 5.94 23.88
N ALA A 646 13.14 5.53 24.41
CA ALA A 646 13.31 4.20 25.00
C ALA A 646 12.34 3.92 26.16
N THR A 647 12.03 4.95 26.93
CA THR A 647 11.10 4.90 28.05
C THR A 647 9.65 4.80 27.60
N MET A 648 9.23 5.64 26.67
CA MET A 648 7.84 5.69 26.20
C MET A 648 7.47 4.46 25.38
N THR A 649 8.40 3.96 24.57
CA THR A 649 8.22 2.72 23.79
C THR A 649 8.38 1.43 24.61
N GLY A 650 8.84 1.53 25.85
CA GLY A 650 9.04 0.38 26.73
C GLY A 650 10.26 -0.48 26.41
N THR A 651 11.19 0.01 25.60
CA THR A 651 12.46 -0.67 25.30
C THR A 651 13.42 -0.62 26.49
N LYS A 652 13.26 0.37 27.38
CA LYS A 652 13.93 0.48 28.67
C LYS A 652 12.94 0.64 29.81
N ASP A 653 13.30 0.05 30.95
CA ASP A 653 12.53 0.19 32.20
C ASP A 653 12.89 1.52 32.85
N ILE A 654 11.94 2.43 32.94
CA ILE A 654 12.16 3.76 33.51
C ILE A 654 12.65 3.72 34.95
N VAL A 655 12.18 2.77 35.77
CA VAL A 655 12.60 2.67 37.20
C VAL A 655 14.09 2.35 37.27
N LYS A 656 14.57 1.47 36.39
CA LYS A 656 16.01 1.14 36.28
C LYS A 656 16.83 2.33 35.79
N GLU A 657 16.31 3.07 34.78
CA GLU A 657 17.01 4.25 34.25
C GLU A 657 17.07 5.40 35.28
N ILE A 658 16.03 5.57 36.10
CA ILE A 658 16.05 6.51 37.24
C ILE A 658 17.06 6.06 38.28
N GLN A 659 17.09 4.78 38.67
CA GLN A 659 18.04 4.24 39.63
C GLN A 659 19.50 4.34 39.13
N ALA A 660 19.70 4.18 37.83
CA ALA A 660 21.01 4.34 37.18
C ALA A 660 21.44 5.82 37.03
N GLY A 661 20.54 6.78 37.30
CA GLY A 661 20.81 8.22 37.17
C GLY A 661 20.77 8.75 35.73
N ALA A 662 20.38 7.93 34.76
CA ALA A 662 20.19 8.35 33.38
C ALA A 662 18.97 9.30 33.25
N ILE A 663 17.93 9.06 34.05
CA ILE A 663 16.75 9.94 34.15
C ILE A 663 16.71 10.55 35.55
N LYS A 664 16.70 11.88 35.63
CA LYS A 664 16.49 12.59 36.89
C LYS A 664 15.01 12.94 37.05
N VAL A 665 14.47 12.76 38.27
CA VAL A 665 13.08 13.04 38.55
C VAL A 665 13.00 13.98 39.75
N SER A 666 12.15 15.00 39.67
CA SER A 666 11.68 15.80 40.80
C SER A 666 10.15 15.75 40.84
N GLY A 667 9.55 15.80 42.04
CA GLY A 667 8.11 15.58 42.22
C GLY A 667 7.78 14.10 42.42
N ASP A 668 6.59 13.67 41.98
CA ASP A 668 6.07 12.31 42.22
C ASP A 668 6.35 11.38 41.01
N PRO A 669 7.32 10.45 41.08
CA PRO A 669 7.62 9.53 39.98
C PRO A 669 6.47 8.52 39.70
N ALA A 670 5.52 8.32 40.64
CA ALA A 670 4.38 7.44 40.43
C ALA A 670 3.43 7.96 39.34
N LYS A 671 3.50 9.24 39.00
CA LYS A 671 2.68 9.86 37.96
C LYS A 671 2.95 9.27 36.56
N LEU A 672 4.18 8.90 36.30
CA LEU A 672 4.48 8.21 35.03
C LEU A 672 3.90 6.80 34.97
N LYS A 673 3.86 6.11 36.10
CA LYS A 673 3.18 4.82 36.17
C LYS A 673 1.67 4.99 35.93
N GLN A 674 1.04 6.00 36.57
CA GLN A 674 -0.37 6.30 36.31
C GLN A 674 -0.67 6.59 34.85
N LEU A 675 0.20 7.34 34.13
CA LEU A 675 0.08 7.56 32.72
C LEU A 675 0.14 6.24 31.94
N LYS A 676 1.12 5.37 32.22
CA LYS A 676 1.28 4.08 31.54
C LYS A 676 0.13 3.10 31.81
N ASP A 677 -0.44 3.12 33.00
CA ASP A 677 -1.54 2.22 33.39
C ASP A 677 -2.85 2.49 32.62
N VAL A 678 -2.98 3.66 32.00
CA VAL A 678 -4.13 4.04 31.15
C VAL A 678 -3.85 3.95 29.65
N MET A 679 -2.68 3.46 29.26
CA MET A 679 -2.32 3.23 27.86
C MET A 679 -2.67 1.80 27.46
N ASP A 680 -3.36 1.64 26.34
CA ASP A 680 -3.64 0.35 25.74
C ASP A 680 -2.49 -0.09 24.83
N LYS A 681 -2.38 -1.41 24.63
CA LYS A 681 -1.44 -1.98 23.65
C LYS A 681 -2.20 -2.31 22.38
N PRO A 682 -1.72 -1.89 21.21
CA PRO A 682 -2.30 -2.32 19.94
C PRO A 682 -2.25 -3.85 19.78
N ASP A 683 -3.29 -4.43 19.20
CA ASP A 683 -3.32 -5.85 18.86
C ASP A 683 -2.86 -6.02 17.38
N PRO A 684 -1.69 -6.63 17.10
CA PRO A 684 -1.24 -6.86 15.74
C PRO A 684 -1.95 -8.03 15.05
N ASN A 685 -2.81 -8.77 15.76
CA ASN A 685 -3.43 -9.99 15.29
C ASN A 685 -4.95 -9.90 15.19
N PHE A 686 -5.50 -8.68 15.17
CA PHE A 686 -6.95 -8.51 15.05
C PHE A 686 -7.51 -9.21 13.82
N ASN A 687 -8.71 -9.76 13.95
CA ASN A 687 -9.43 -10.42 12.86
C ASN A 687 -9.82 -9.40 11.78
N ILE A 688 -9.87 -9.84 10.52
CA ILE A 688 -10.31 -9.02 9.38
C ILE A 688 -11.62 -9.55 8.79
N VAL A 689 -11.75 -10.86 8.66
CA VAL A 689 -12.89 -11.51 7.99
C VAL A 689 -13.91 -12.12 8.96
N THR A 690 -13.69 -11.97 10.26
CA THR A 690 -14.61 -12.37 11.34
C THR A 690 -14.70 -11.25 12.38
N PRO A 691 -15.74 -11.23 13.25
CA PRO A 691 -15.85 -10.25 14.34
C PRO A 691 -14.66 -10.22 15.27
#